data_8d5dbef549fb0fd225ed3b4f98821401
#
_entry.id   8d5dbef549fb0fd225ed3b4f98821401
#
_cell.length_a   1.000
_cell.length_b   1.000
_cell.length_c   1.000
_cell.angle_alpha   90.00
_cell.angle_beta   90.00
_cell.angle_gamma   90.00
#
_symmetry.space_group_name_H-M   'P 1'
#
loop_
_entity.id
_entity.type
_entity.pdbx_description
1 polymer ?
#
loop_
_entity_poly.entity_id
_entity_poly.type
_entity_poly.pdbx_seq_one_letter_code
_entity_poly.pdbx_strand_id
1 'polypeptide(L)'
;MQVSRRQFFKICAGGMAGTTAAALGFAPSVALAETRQYKLLRTRETRNTCTYCSVGCGLLMYSLGDGAKNAKASIFHIEGDPDHPVNRGALCPKGAGLVDFIHSESRLKFPEYRAPGSDKWQQISWEEAFDRIAKLMKEDRDANYIAQNAEGVTVNRWLSTGMLCASASSNETGYLTQKFSRALGMLAVDNQARVXHGPTVASLAPTFGRGAMTNHWVDIKNANLVVVMGGNAAEAHPVGFRWAMEAKIHNGAKLIVIDPRFTRTAAVADYYAPIRSGTDIAFLSGVLLYLLNNEKFNREYTEAYTNASLIVREDYGFEDGLFTGYDAEKRKYDKSSWTYELDENGFAKRDTTLQHPRCVWNLLKQHVSRYTPDVVENICGTPKDAFLKVCEYIAETSAHDKTASFLYALGWTQHSVGAQNIRTMAMIQLLLGNMGMAGGGVNALRGHSNIQGLTDLGLLSQSLPGYMTLPSEKQTDLQTYLTANTPKPLLEGQVNYWGNYPKFFVSMMKAFFGDKATAENSWGFDWLPKWDKGYDVLQYFEMMKEGKVNGYICQGFNPVASFPNKNKVIGCLSKLKFLVTIDPLNTETSNFWQNHGELNEVDSSKIQTEVFRLPSTCFAEENGSIVNSGRWLQWHWKGADAPGIALTDGEILSGIFLRLRKMYAEQGGANPDQVLNMTWNYAIPHEPKSEEVAMESNGKALADITDPATGAVIVKKGQQLSSFAQLRDDGTTSCGCWIFAGSWTPEGNQMARRDNADPSGLGNTLGWAWAWPLNRRILYNRASADPQGNPWDPKRQLLKWDGTKWTGWDIPDYSAAPPGSGVGPFIMQQEGMGRLFALDKMAEGPFPEHYEPFETPLGTNPLHPNVISNPAARIFKDDAEALGKADKFPYVGTTYRLTEHFHYWTKHALLNAILQPEQFVEIGESMANKLGIAQGDTVKVSSNRGYIKAKAVVTKRIRTLKANGKDIDTIGIPIHWGYEGVAKKGFIANTLTPFVGDANTQTPEFKSFLVNVEKV
;
A
#
# COMPACT_ATOMS: atom_id res chain seq x y z
N MET A 1 34.79 -5.74 -18.59
CA MET A 1 33.98 -4.59 -18.99
C MET A 1 32.60 -5.10 -19.41
N GLN A 2 31.59 -4.82 -18.63
CA GLN A 2 30.21 -5.22 -19.00
C GLN A 2 29.64 -4.14 -19.90
N VAL A 3 29.41 -4.52 -21.13
CA VAL A 3 28.84 -3.60 -22.12
C VAL A 3 27.33 -3.81 -22.09
N SER A 4 26.57 -2.74 -21.86
CA SER A 4 25.12 -2.84 -21.86
C SER A 4 24.64 -3.25 -23.27
N ARG A 5 23.47 -3.88 -23.31
CA ARG A 5 22.86 -4.29 -24.57
C ARG A 5 22.80 -3.14 -25.56
N ARG A 6 22.45 -1.97 -25.08
CA ARG A 6 22.38 -0.76 -25.91
C ARG A 6 23.77 -0.37 -26.41
N GLN A 7 24.77 -0.39 -25.54
CA GLN A 7 26.15 -0.07 -25.92
C GLN A 7 26.64 -1.08 -26.97
N PHE A 8 26.33 -2.36 -26.77
CA PHE A 8 26.70 -3.39 -27.73
C PHE A 8 26.09 -3.08 -29.10
N PHE A 9 24.78 -2.78 -29.15
CA PHE A 9 24.14 -2.48 -30.42
C PHE A 9 24.64 -1.18 -31.05
N LYS A 10 25.00 -0.17 -30.24
CA LYS A 10 25.60 1.04 -30.77
C LYS A 10 26.99 0.75 -31.39
N ILE A 11 27.76 -0.07 -30.71
CA ILE A 11 29.07 -0.47 -31.19
C ILE A 11 28.89 -1.25 -32.48
N CYS A 12 27.97 -2.22 -32.50
CA CYS A 12 27.74 -3.02 -33.70
C CYS A 12 27.23 -2.14 -34.86
N ALA A 13 26.27 -1.24 -34.57
CA ALA A 13 25.76 -0.37 -35.63
C ALA A 13 26.81 0.60 -36.15
N GLY A 14 27.63 1.14 -35.23
CA GLY A 14 28.70 2.07 -35.62
C GLY A 14 29.85 1.39 -36.33
N GLY A 15 30.18 0.17 -35.92
CA GLY A 15 31.31 -0.57 -36.49
C GLY A 15 30.96 -1.31 -37.76
N MET A 16 29.71 -1.69 -37.96
CA MET A 16 29.30 -2.45 -39.14
C MET A 16 28.97 -1.58 -40.34
N ALA A 17 28.89 -0.27 -40.17
CA ALA A 17 28.42 0.59 -41.25
C ALA A 17 29.35 0.69 -42.48
N GLY A 18 30.58 0.32 -42.32
CA GLY A 18 31.51 0.48 -43.43
C GLY A 18 32.31 -0.73 -43.80
N THR A 19 32.97 -1.35 -42.84
CA THR A 19 34.00 -2.38 -43.17
C THR A 19 33.44 -3.80 -43.17
N THR A 20 32.51 -4.12 -42.24
CA THR A 20 32.04 -5.51 -42.12
C THR A 20 31.09 -5.88 -43.25
N ALA A 21 30.24 -4.95 -43.65
CA ALA A 21 29.29 -5.19 -44.74
C ALA A 21 30.03 -5.40 -46.07
N ALA A 22 31.08 -4.61 -46.28
CA ALA A 22 31.93 -4.80 -47.48
C ALA A 22 32.68 -6.11 -47.40
N ALA A 23 33.16 -6.51 -46.24
CA ALA A 23 33.85 -7.79 -46.07
C ALA A 23 32.92 -8.98 -46.25
N LEU A 24 31.62 -8.78 -46.03
CA LEU A 24 30.63 -9.84 -46.24
C LEU A 24 30.03 -9.80 -47.67
N GLY A 25 30.56 -8.93 -48.54
CA GLY A 25 30.16 -8.89 -49.92
C GLY A 25 28.89 -8.13 -50.23
N PHE A 26 28.42 -7.31 -49.31
CA PHE A 26 27.21 -6.50 -49.53
C PHE A 26 27.59 -5.13 -50.11
N ALA A 27 26.77 -4.64 -51.01
CA ALA A 27 26.96 -3.30 -51.55
C ALA A 27 26.78 -2.28 -50.38
N PRO A 28 27.63 -1.26 -50.35
CA PRO A 28 27.53 -0.26 -49.25
C PRO A 28 26.15 0.39 -49.12
N SER A 29 25.49 0.61 -50.24
CA SER A 29 24.14 1.21 -50.23
C SER A 29 23.12 0.32 -49.54
N VAL A 30 23.22 -1.00 -49.79
CA VAL A 30 22.32 -1.98 -49.13
C VAL A 30 22.62 -2.05 -47.63
N ALA A 31 23.89 -2.11 -47.29
CA ALA A 31 24.31 -2.17 -45.89
C ALA A 31 23.86 -0.91 -45.13
N LEU A 32 24.00 0.26 -45.74
CA LEU A 32 23.56 1.49 -45.14
C LEU A 32 22.04 1.52 -44.98
N ALA A 33 21.30 1.00 -45.96
CA ALA A 33 19.83 0.96 -45.86
C ALA A 33 19.40 0.06 -44.69
N GLU A 34 20.04 -1.10 -44.55
CA GLU A 34 19.71 -2.03 -43.47
C GLU A 34 20.14 -1.48 -42.13
N THR A 35 21.27 -0.80 -42.04
CA THR A 35 21.71 -0.16 -40.81
C THR A 35 20.76 0.91 -40.36
N ARG A 36 20.18 1.65 -41.28
CA ARG A 36 19.19 2.68 -40.98
C ARG A 36 17.94 2.12 -40.36
N GLN A 37 17.68 0.86 -40.53
CA GLN A 37 16.45 0.26 -40.00
C GLN A 37 16.57 -0.12 -38.54
N TYR A 38 17.76 0.04 -37.94
CA TYR A 38 17.85 -0.21 -36.49
C TYR A 38 17.03 0.84 -35.75
N LYS A 39 15.98 0.36 -35.10
CA LYS A 39 14.92 1.24 -34.58
C LYS A 39 15.38 2.21 -33.50
N LEU A 40 16.36 1.84 -32.71
CA LEU A 40 16.75 2.67 -31.56
C LEU A 40 17.89 3.64 -31.85
N LEU A 41 18.44 3.62 -33.07
CA LEU A 41 19.64 4.37 -33.38
C LEU A 41 19.49 5.87 -33.15
N ARG A 42 18.35 6.44 -33.48
CA ARG A 42 18.12 7.90 -33.37
C ARG A 42 17.25 8.27 -32.18
N THR A 43 17.06 7.36 -31.25
CA THR A 43 16.22 7.63 -30.09
C THR A 43 17.07 8.18 -28.93
N ARG A 44 16.38 8.90 -28.03
CA ARG A 44 16.95 9.28 -26.75
C ARG A 44 16.51 8.26 -25.72
N GLU A 45 17.46 7.80 -24.91
CA GLU A 45 17.19 6.83 -23.86
C GLU A 45 16.99 7.56 -22.51
N THR A 46 15.96 7.17 -21.78
CA THR A 46 15.67 7.75 -20.48
C THR A 46 15.35 6.62 -19.49
N ARG A 47 15.85 6.71 -18.27
CA ARG A 47 15.53 5.75 -17.20
C ARG A 47 14.24 6.17 -16.50
N ASN A 48 13.41 5.17 -16.26
CA ASN A 48 12.12 5.40 -15.59
C ASN A 48 11.78 4.16 -14.76
N THR A 49 10.61 4.13 -14.18
CA THR A 49 10.12 3.01 -13.39
C THR A 49 8.73 2.60 -13.88
N CYS A 50 8.46 1.29 -13.83
CA CYS A 50 7.16 0.77 -14.24
C CYS A 50 6.05 1.32 -13.34
N THR A 51 4.97 1.78 -13.95
CA THR A 51 3.87 2.43 -13.23
C THR A 51 2.89 1.42 -12.62
N TYR A 52 3.01 0.14 -12.96
CA TYR A 52 1.99 -0.83 -12.54
C TYR A 52 2.23 -1.33 -11.12
N CYS A 53 2.88 -2.48 -10.94
CA CYS A 53 2.91 -3.06 -9.60
C CYS A 53 4.10 -2.55 -8.78
N SER A 54 4.08 -2.90 -7.51
CA SER A 54 5.01 -2.39 -6.51
C SER A 54 6.39 -3.03 -6.54
N VAL A 55 6.68 -3.86 -7.53
CA VAL A 55 8.05 -4.31 -7.75
C VAL A 55 8.93 -3.11 -8.11
N GLY A 56 8.34 -2.16 -8.85
CA GLY A 56 9.06 -0.96 -9.23
C GLY A 56 10.18 -1.24 -10.21
N CYS A 57 9.90 -2.07 -11.22
CA CYS A 57 10.90 -2.45 -12.23
C CYS A 57 11.49 -1.23 -12.90
N GLY A 58 12.80 -1.23 -13.09
CA GLY A 58 13.48 -0.19 -13.85
C GLY A 58 13.20 -0.32 -15.33
N LEU A 59 13.03 0.80 -16.00
CA LEU A 59 12.74 0.87 -17.42
C LEU A 59 13.78 1.68 -18.15
N LEU A 60 14.04 1.28 -19.41
CA LEU A 60 14.69 2.12 -20.39
C LEU A 60 13.63 2.51 -21.41
N MET A 61 13.36 3.81 -21.50
CA MET A 61 12.39 4.34 -22.46
C MET A 61 13.15 5.01 -23.59
N TYR A 62 12.72 4.76 -24.82
CA TYR A 62 13.36 5.31 -26.00
C TYR A 62 12.36 6.21 -26.71
N SER A 63 12.73 7.50 -26.87
CA SER A 63 11.84 8.48 -27.47
C SER A 63 12.39 9.02 -28.76
N LEU A 64 11.47 9.41 -29.64
CA LEU A 64 11.75 10.15 -30.86
C LEU A 64 11.16 11.56 -30.72
N GLY A 65 11.79 12.54 -31.41
CA GLY A 65 11.37 13.92 -31.31
C GLY A 65 12.18 14.65 -30.26
N ASP A 66 12.68 15.81 -30.59
CA ASP A 66 13.57 16.57 -29.72
C ASP A 66 13.08 17.99 -29.45
N GLY A 67 11.82 18.28 -29.82
CA GLY A 67 11.27 19.60 -29.65
C GLY A 67 11.60 20.57 -30.77
N ALA A 68 12.51 20.21 -31.69
CA ALA A 68 12.82 21.08 -32.81
C ALA A 68 11.63 21.18 -33.76
N LYS A 69 11.30 22.39 -34.17
CA LYS A 69 10.17 22.61 -35.10
C LYS A 69 8.89 21.96 -34.59
N ASN A 70 8.66 22.07 -33.27
CA ASN A 70 7.43 21.56 -32.63
C ASN A 70 7.31 20.04 -32.65
N ALA A 71 8.40 19.31 -32.84
CA ALA A 71 8.37 17.85 -32.80
C ALA A 71 8.39 17.41 -31.33
N LYS A 72 7.24 17.04 -30.80
CA LYS A 72 7.14 16.56 -29.42
C LYS A 72 7.87 15.24 -29.26
N ALA A 73 8.53 15.07 -28.12
CA ALA A 73 9.14 13.79 -27.77
C ALA A 73 8.02 12.76 -27.50
N SER A 74 8.15 11.61 -28.12
CA SER A 74 7.16 10.53 -28.03
C SER A 74 7.87 9.21 -27.78
N ILE A 75 7.35 8.40 -26.86
CA ILE A 75 7.93 7.10 -26.54
C ILE A 75 7.70 6.17 -27.72
N PHE A 76 8.79 5.57 -28.17
CA PHE A 76 8.80 4.66 -29.30
C PHE A 76 8.93 3.21 -28.85
N HIS A 77 9.66 2.96 -27.73
CA HIS A 77 9.98 1.61 -27.27
C HIS A 77 10.33 1.67 -25.80
N ILE A 78 9.96 0.62 -25.07
CA ILE A 78 10.32 0.47 -23.66
C ILE A 78 10.84 -0.94 -23.44
N GLU A 79 11.92 -1.06 -22.64
CA GLU A 79 12.40 -2.36 -22.19
C GLU A 79 12.89 -2.23 -20.74
N GLY A 80 13.10 -3.37 -20.11
CA GLY A 80 13.62 -3.37 -18.74
C GLY A 80 15.05 -2.89 -18.66
N ASP A 81 15.38 -2.20 -17.57
CA ASP A 81 16.72 -1.70 -17.33
C ASP A 81 17.61 -2.84 -16.81
N PRO A 82 18.61 -3.28 -17.60
CA PRO A 82 19.44 -4.41 -17.15
C PRO A 82 20.31 -4.08 -15.94
N ASP A 83 20.53 -2.80 -15.65
CA ASP A 83 21.32 -2.40 -14.48
C ASP A 83 20.51 -2.41 -13.17
N HIS A 84 19.18 -2.45 -13.26
CA HIS A 84 18.33 -2.36 -12.07
C HIS A 84 18.44 -3.64 -11.24
N PRO A 85 18.78 -3.55 -9.95
CA PRO A 85 19.01 -4.75 -9.14
C PRO A 85 17.82 -5.69 -9.04
N VAL A 86 16.60 -5.16 -9.07
CA VAL A 86 15.40 -6.00 -8.86
C VAL A 86 15.03 -6.74 -10.14
N ASN A 87 14.86 -6.04 -11.28
CA ASN A 87 14.36 -6.71 -12.49
C ASN A 87 15.42 -7.14 -13.48
N ARG A 88 16.63 -6.57 -13.41
CA ARG A 88 17.76 -7.02 -14.24
C ARG A 88 17.37 -7.18 -15.71
N GLY A 89 16.63 -6.21 -16.24
CA GLY A 89 16.22 -6.17 -17.64
C GLY A 89 14.93 -6.90 -17.97
N ALA A 90 14.33 -7.62 -17.03
CA ALA A 90 13.10 -8.36 -17.28
C ALA A 90 11.87 -7.47 -17.14
N LEU A 91 10.85 -7.75 -17.94
CA LEU A 91 9.51 -7.17 -17.77
C LEU A 91 8.48 -8.27 -17.91
N CYS A 92 7.39 -8.13 -17.19
CA CYS A 92 6.24 -9.03 -17.28
C CYS A 92 5.32 -8.55 -18.41
N PRO A 93 4.26 -9.31 -18.75
CA PRO A 93 3.34 -8.88 -19.82
C PRO A 93 2.73 -7.49 -19.59
N LYS A 94 2.52 -7.11 -18.33
CA LYS A 94 1.99 -5.78 -18.04
C LYS A 94 3.00 -4.68 -18.43
N GLY A 95 4.25 -4.85 -17.96
CA GLY A 95 5.32 -3.92 -18.31
C GLY A 95 5.62 -3.88 -19.80
N ALA A 96 5.50 -5.05 -20.47
CA ALA A 96 5.70 -5.10 -21.91
C ALA A 96 4.64 -4.28 -22.68
N GLY A 97 3.48 -4.08 -22.07
CA GLY A 97 2.40 -3.31 -22.70
C GLY A 97 2.42 -1.80 -22.40
N LEU A 98 3.46 -1.30 -21.73
CA LEU A 98 3.47 0.11 -21.32
C LEU A 98 3.43 1.10 -22.50
N VAL A 99 4.03 0.75 -23.64
CA VAL A 99 3.96 1.62 -24.83
C VAL A 99 2.50 1.76 -25.28
N ASP A 100 1.76 0.65 -25.21
CA ASP A 100 0.35 0.66 -25.59
C ASP A 100 -0.51 1.45 -24.61
N PHE A 101 -0.11 1.50 -23.33
CA PHE A 101 -0.77 2.38 -22.38
C PHE A 101 -0.51 3.84 -22.74
N ILE A 102 0.75 4.18 -22.98
CA ILE A 102 1.11 5.57 -23.28
C ILE A 102 0.35 6.09 -24.51
N HIS A 103 0.18 5.24 -25.51
CA HIS A 103 -0.45 5.61 -26.78
C HIS A 103 -1.88 5.10 -26.92
N SER A 104 -2.48 4.70 -25.81
CA SER A 104 -3.85 4.18 -25.86
C SER A 104 -4.83 5.21 -26.41
N GLU A 105 -5.81 4.73 -27.17
CA GLU A 105 -6.90 5.61 -27.62
C GLU A 105 -7.75 6.09 -26.44
N SER A 106 -7.60 5.48 -25.28
CA SER A 106 -8.26 5.94 -24.05
C SER A 106 -7.55 7.11 -23.38
N ARG A 107 -6.35 7.52 -23.86
CA ARG A 107 -5.65 8.64 -23.25
C ARG A 107 -6.42 9.93 -23.44
N LEU A 108 -6.58 10.66 -22.35
CA LEU A 108 -7.27 11.95 -22.36
C LEU A 108 -6.31 13.04 -22.83
N LYS A 109 -6.83 13.99 -23.61
CA LYS A 109 -6.00 15.03 -24.24
C LYS A 109 -6.43 16.44 -23.91
N PHE A 110 -7.71 16.65 -23.59
CA PHE A 110 -8.30 17.96 -23.38
C PHE A 110 -9.22 17.93 -22.17
N PRO A 111 -9.31 19.03 -21.40
CA PRO A 111 -10.32 19.11 -20.35
C PRO A 111 -11.73 19.01 -20.94
N GLU A 112 -12.60 18.33 -20.23
CA GLU A 112 -13.97 18.13 -20.69
C GLU A 112 -14.93 18.30 -19.52
N TYR A 113 -16.15 18.71 -19.85
CA TYR A 113 -17.18 19.03 -18.89
C TYR A 113 -18.48 18.32 -19.26
N ARG A 114 -19.13 17.75 -18.26
CA ARG A 114 -20.45 17.16 -18.42
C ARG A 114 -21.44 17.98 -17.58
N ALA A 115 -22.41 18.61 -18.24
CA ALA A 115 -23.41 19.43 -17.56
C ALA A 115 -24.49 18.59 -16.88
N PRO A 116 -25.15 19.12 -15.83
CA PRO A 116 -26.22 18.39 -15.19
C PRO A 116 -27.25 17.88 -16.21
N GLY A 117 -27.60 16.60 -16.12
CA GLY A 117 -28.59 15.98 -16.99
C GLY A 117 -28.14 15.71 -18.41
N SER A 118 -26.91 16.05 -18.76
CA SER A 118 -26.38 15.84 -20.09
C SER A 118 -25.97 14.40 -20.34
N ASP A 119 -26.08 13.94 -21.57
CA ASP A 119 -25.61 12.60 -21.98
C ASP A 119 -24.33 12.68 -22.81
N LYS A 120 -23.62 13.81 -22.78
CA LYS A 120 -22.41 13.99 -23.58
C LYS A 120 -21.40 14.89 -22.92
N TRP A 121 -20.12 14.73 -23.32
CA TRP A 121 -19.02 15.58 -22.92
C TRP A 121 -18.94 16.83 -23.81
N GLN A 122 -18.41 17.91 -23.21
CA GLN A 122 -18.16 19.16 -23.89
C GLN A 122 -16.73 19.58 -23.61
N GLN A 123 -15.93 19.84 -24.63
CA GLN A 123 -14.55 20.26 -24.44
C GLN A 123 -14.52 21.69 -23.89
N ILE A 124 -13.64 21.92 -22.89
CA ILE A 124 -13.45 23.26 -22.32
C ILE A 124 -11.96 23.56 -22.24
N SER A 125 -11.60 24.81 -21.94
CA SER A 125 -10.21 25.20 -21.75
C SER A 125 -9.76 24.89 -20.30
N TRP A 126 -8.44 24.84 -20.09
CA TRP A 126 -7.92 24.75 -18.73
C TRP A 126 -8.36 25.95 -17.88
N GLU A 127 -8.34 27.15 -18.43
CA GLU A 127 -8.77 28.34 -17.70
C GLU A 127 -10.20 28.19 -17.22
N GLU A 128 -11.09 27.79 -18.12
CA GLU A 128 -12.49 27.57 -17.73
C GLU A 128 -12.63 26.48 -16.69
N ALA A 129 -11.89 25.36 -16.86
CA ALA A 129 -11.96 24.27 -15.91
C ALA A 129 -11.53 24.72 -14.51
N PHE A 130 -10.36 25.36 -14.41
CA PHE A 130 -9.84 25.81 -13.12
C PHE A 130 -10.76 26.84 -12.47
N ASP A 131 -11.25 27.81 -13.24
CA ASP A 131 -12.12 28.85 -12.69
C ASP A 131 -13.41 28.25 -12.15
N ARG A 132 -14.03 27.34 -12.90
CA ARG A 132 -15.31 26.75 -12.48
C ARG A 132 -15.13 25.81 -11.29
N ILE A 133 -14.07 24.99 -11.27
CA ILE A 133 -13.81 24.08 -10.17
C ILE A 133 -13.52 24.87 -8.89
N ALA A 134 -12.66 25.88 -8.98
CA ALA A 134 -12.32 26.71 -7.82
C ALA A 134 -13.56 27.40 -7.27
N LYS A 135 -14.43 27.90 -8.15
CA LYS A 135 -15.67 28.54 -7.69
C LYS A 135 -16.58 27.56 -6.96
N LEU A 136 -16.77 26.36 -7.54
CA LEU A 136 -17.59 25.34 -6.89
C LEU A 136 -17.01 24.94 -5.53
N MET A 137 -15.71 24.77 -5.46
CA MET A 137 -15.06 24.37 -4.22
C MET A 137 -15.18 25.47 -3.16
N LYS A 138 -14.94 26.73 -3.54
CA LYS A 138 -15.03 27.84 -2.59
C LYS A 138 -16.46 28.01 -2.08
N GLU A 139 -17.43 27.91 -2.97
CA GLU A 139 -18.84 28.04 -2.56
C GLU A 139 -19.20 26.93 -1.58
N ASP A 140 -18.77 25.71 -1.82
CA ASP A 140 -19.05 24.61 -0.91
C ASP A 140 -18.33 24.79 0.42
N ARG A 141 -17.06 25.15 0.37
CA ARG A 141 -16.27 25.33 1.61
C ARG A 141 -16.84 26.43 2.47
N ASP A 142 -17.13 27.60 1.86
CA ASP A 142 -17.66 28.74 2.62
C ASP A 142 -19.02 28.44 3.23
N ALA A 143 -19.88 27.68 2.53
CA ALA A 143 -21.20 27.34 3.04
C ALA A 143 -21.18 26.27 4.14
N ASN A 144 -20.17 25.41 4.16
CA ASN A 144 -20.19 24.20 5.00
C ASN A 144 -18.98 24.04 5.92
N TYR A 145 -18.10 25.02 5.94
CA TYR A 145 -16.88 24.94 6.76
C TYR A 145 -17.24 24.90 8.24
N ILE A 146 -16.56 24.05 8.99
CA ILE A 146 -16.76 23.90 10.43
C ILE A 146 -15.54 24.48 11.15
N ALA A 147 -15.63 25.71 11.60
CA ALA A 147 -14.54 26.36 12.33
C ALA A 147 -14.43 25.83 13.75
N GLN A 148 -15.59 25.61 14.40
CA GLN A 148 -15.64 25.10 15.78
C GLN A 148 -16.70 24.02 15.86
N ASN A 149 -16.44 23.05 16.75
CA ASN A 149 -17.41 22.00 16.99
C ASN A 149 -18.47 22.46 17.99
N ALA A 150 -19.39 21.57 18.37
CA ALA A 150 -20.49 21.94 19.26
C ALA A 150 -20.04 22.42 20.63
N GLU A 151 -18.85 21.99 21.08
CA GLU A 151 -18.27 22.38 22.37
C GLU A 151 -17.41 23.63 22.27
N GLY A 152 -17.34 24.27 21.10
CA GLY A 152 -16.56 25.47 20.91
C GLY A 152 -15.08 25.26 20.66
N VAL A 153 -14.68 24.02 20.42
CA VAL A 153 -13.27 23.70 20.12
C VAL A 153 -12.98 24.06 18.67
N THR A 154 -11.86 24.73 18.43
CA THR A 154 -11.41 25.05 17.08
C THR A 154 -11.04 23.75 16.34
N VAL A 155 -11.73 23.44 15.24
CA VAL A 155 -11.49 22.21 14.49
C VAL A 155 -11.13 22.46 13.03
N ASN A 156 -11.55 23.56 12.44
CA ASN A 156 -11.13 24.05 11.12
C ASN A 156 -11.15 22.97 10.04
N ARG A 157 -12.29 22.29 9.90
CA ARG A 157 -12.43 21.18 8.95
C ARG A 157 -13.52 21.44 7.92
N TRP A 158 -13.29 20.88 6.75
CA TRP A 158 -14.21 20.96 5.61
C TRP A 158 -14.55 19.53 5.19
N LEU A 159 -15.78 19.11 5.45
CA LEU A 159 -16.20 17.71 5.27
C LEU A 159 -17.04 17.49 4.02
N SER A 160 -17.60 18.56 3.42
CA SER A 160 -18.57 18.38 2.35
C SER A 160 -17.93 18.17 0.98
N THR A 161 -16.62 18.29 0.87
CA THR A 161 -15.86 17.89 -0.32
C THR A 161 -14.68 17.04 0.13
N GLY A 162 -14.43 15.96 -0.60
CA GLY A 162 -13.34 15.05 -0.30
C GLY A 162 -12.52 14.69 -1.52
N MET A 163 -11.50 13.86 -1.30
CA MET A 163 -10.54 13.58 -2.36
C MET A 163 -10.02 12.15 -2.29
N LEU A 164 -9.92 11.50 -3.44
CA LEU A 164 -9.18 10.25 -3.60
C LEU A 164 -7.93 10.55 -4.40
N CYS A 165 -6.79 10.04 -3.94
CA CYS A 165 -5.48 10.33 -4.48
C CYS A 165 -4.90 9.09 -5.15
N ALA A 166 -4.15 9.29 -6.21
CA ALA A 166 -3.55 8.18 -6.95
C ALA A 166 -2.38 7.57 -6.15
N SER A 167 -2.27 6.25 -6.18
CA SER A 167 -1.10 5.60 -5.62
C SER A 167 -0.11 5.15 -6.68
N ALA A 168 -0.27 5.64 -7.90
CA ALA A 168 0.71 5.46 -8.98
C ALA A 168 1.38 6.78 -9.36
N SER A 169 0.97 7.88 -8.74
CA SER A 169 1.62 9.18 -8.93
C SER A 169 2.96 9.21 -8.20
N SER A 170 3.76 10.20 -8.54
CA SER A 170 5.04 10.38 -7.85
C SER A 170 4.85 10.83 -6.41
N ASN A 171 5.89 10.63 -5.61
CA ASN A 171 5.89 11.14 -4.23
C ASN A 171 5.71 12.65 -4.21
N GLU A 172 6.31 13.34 -5.17
CA GLU A 172 6.25 14.80 -5.22
C GLU A 172 4.82 15.27 -5.49
N THR A 173 4.11 14.60 -6.38
CA THR A 173 2.69 14.86 -6.58
C THR A 173 1.91 14.59 -5.29
N GLY A 174 2.23 13.49 -4.60
CA GLY A 174 1.55 13.15 -3.35
C GLY A 174 1.77 14.20 -2.27
N TYR A 175 2.97 14.73 -2.18
CA TYR A 175 3.27 15.77 -1.20
C TYR A 175 2.46 17.04 -1.49
N LEU A 176 2.40 17.45 -2.76
CA LEU A 176 1.56 18.59 -3.16
C LEU A 176 0.09 18.34 -2.85
N THR A 177 -0.37 17.12 -3.08
CA THR A 177 -1.76 16.73 -2.78
C THR A 177 -2.05 16.85 -1.29
N GLN A 178 -1.10 16.44 -0.44
CA GLN A 178 -1.24 16.57 1.02
C GLN A 178 -1.39 18.05 1.40
N LYS A 179 -0.51 18.91 0.90
CA LYS A 179 -0.59 20.34 1.19
C LYS A 179 -1.90 20.94 0.69
N PHE A 180 -2.29 20.61 -0.52
CA PHE A 180 -3.52 21.08 -1.12
C PHE A 180 -4.72 20.74 -0.22
N SER A 181 -4.83 19.48 0.16
CA SER A 181 -6.01 19.02 0.91
C SER A 181 -6.06 19.60 2.32
N ARG A 182 -4.89 19.63 3.01
CA ARG A 182 -4.89 20.14 4.39
C ARG A 182 -5.04 21.65 4.45
N ALA A 183 -4.53 22.37 3.45
CA ALA A 183 -4.74 23.82 3.35
C ALA A 183 -6.21 24.17 3.25
N LEU A 184 -7.01 23.28 2.68
CA LEU A 184 -8.44 23.51 2.52
C LEU A 184 -9.26 22.98 3.70
N GLY A 185 -8.60 22.25 4.63
CA GLY A 185 -9.29 21.70 5.80
C GLY A 185 -9.94 20.36 5.55
N MET A 186 -9.58 19.66 4.49
CA MET A 186 -10.17 18.36 4.17
C MET A 186 -9.70 17.29 5.14
N LEU A 187 -10.65 16.44 5.56
CA LEU A 187 -10.36 15.21 6.32
C LEU A 187 -10.63 13.97 5.48
N ALA A 188 -11.55 14.04 4.53
CA ALA A 188 -11.90 12.88 3.70
C ALA A 188 -10.91 12.79 2.53
N VAL A 189 -9.74 12.24 2.82
CA VAL A 189 -8.64 12.09 1.88
C VAL A 189 -8.16 10.64 1.99
N ASP A 190 -8.16 9.90 0.88
CA ASP A 190 -7.68 8.52 0.87
C ASP A 190 -6.96 8.23 -0.44
N ASN A 191 -6.18 7.15 -0.44
CA ASN A 191 -5.57 6.65 -1.67
C ASN A 191 -5.89 5.15 -1.79
N GLN A 192 -5.37 4.50 -2.84
CA GLN A 192 -5.69 3.10 -3.07
C GLN A 192 -5.27 2.17 -1.93
N ALA A 193 -4.41 2.61 -1.02
CA ALA A 193 -4.07 1.80 0.15
C ALA A 193 -5.30 1.47 1.00
N ARG A 194 -6.29 2.35 0.99
CA ARG A 194 -7.53 2.08 1.73
C ARG A 194 -8.22 0.81 1.25
N VAL A 195 -8.15 0.51 -0.03
CA VAL A 195 -8.71 -0.72 -0.59
C VAL A 195 -7.68 -1.79 -0.88
N UNK A 196 -6.39 -1.45 -0.49
CA UNK A 196 -5.43 -2.32 -0.77
C UNK A 196 -4.74 -2.81 0.40
N HIS A 197 -3.76 -2.11 0.80
CA HIS A 197 -2.84 -2.59 1.87
C HIS A 197 -2.93 -1.76 3.16
N GLY A 198 -4.06 -1.08 3.40
CA GLY A 198 -4.28 -0.45 4.71
C GLY A 198 -4.04 -1.40 5.87
N PRO A 199 -4.54 -2.64 5.80
CA PRO A 199 -4.31 -3.60 6.89
C PRO A 199 -2.85 -3.91 7.18
N THR A 200 -1.95 -3.78 6.19
CA THR A 200 -0.51 -3.94 6.45
C THR A 200 -0.01 -2.90 7.46
N VAL A 201 -0.41 -1.64 7.26
CA VAL A 201 -0.02 -0.58 8.20
C VAL A 201 -0.61 -0.86 9.58
N ALA A 202 -1.90 -1.20 9.62
CA ALA A 202 -2.62 -1.40 10.90
C ALA A 202 -2.15 -2.62 11.67
N SER A 203 -1.53 -3.59 11.00
CA SER A 203 -1.08 -4.82 11.67
C SER A 203 0.40 -4.80 12.02
N LEU A 204 1.25 -4.33 11.12
CA LEU A 204 2.69 -4.40 11.33
C LEU A 204 3.20 -3.27 12.20
N ALA A 205 2.55 -2.11 12.22
CA ALA A 205 2.94 -1.05 13.13
C ALA A 205 2.73 -1.48 14.59
N PRO A 206 1.56 -2.03 14.98
CA PRO A 206 1.42 -2.55 16.36
C PRO A 206 2.36 -3.71 16.69
N THR A 207 2.74 -4.51 15.69
CA THR A 207 3.53 -5.71 15.94
C THR A 207 5.02 -5.40 16.01
N PHE A 208 5.52 -4.59 15.08
CA PHE A 208 6.97 -4.34 14.95
C PHE A 208 7.34 -2.87 15.16
N GLY A 209 6.42 -1.96 14.90
CA GLY A 209 6.68 -0.53 14.97
C GLY A 209 6.43 0.22 13.69
N ARG A 210 6.46 -0.45 12.52
CA ARG A 210 6.20 0.22 11.23
C ARG A 210 5.43 -0.71 10.31
N GLY A 211 4.49 -0.15 9.57
CA GLY A 211 3.65 -0.91 8.66
C GLY A 211 4.18 -0.92 7.25
N ALA A 212 5.24 -1.68 7.01
CA ALA A 212 5.88 -1.76 5.70
C ALA A 212 6.55 -3.12 5.55
N MET A 213 6.84 -3.49 4.30
CA MET A 213 7.67 -4.66 4.00
C MET A 213 8.98 -4.52 4.79
N THR A 214 9.30 -5.53 5.58
CA THR A 214 10.46 -5.40 6.47
C THR A 214 11.79 -5.63 5.75
N ASN A 215 11.75 -6.38 4.67
CA ASN A 215 12.95 -6.68 3.88
C ASN A 215 12.79 -6.02 2.49
N HIS A 216 13.23 -6.66 1.43
CA HIS A 216 13.08 -6.10 0.09
C HIS A 216 13.10 -7.23 -0.95
N TRP A 217 12.84 -6.87 -2.23
CA TRP A 217 12.63 -7.89 -3.25
C TRP A 217 13.84 -8.82 -3.42
N VAL A 218 15.02 -8.25 -3.54
CA VAL A 218 16.22 -9.06 -3.80
C VAL A 218 16.55 -9.95 -2.61
N ASP A 219 16.25 -9.50 -1.40
CA ASP A 219 16.54 -10.25 -0.19
C ASP A 219 15.84 -11.60 -0.14
N ILE A 220 14.73 -11.76 -0.87
CA ILE A 220 14.00 -13.04 -0.88
C ILE A 220 14.92 -14.19 -1.28
N LYS A 221 15.91 -13.93 -2.13
CA LYS A 221 16.86 -14.96 -2.56
C LYS A 221 17.64 -15.61 -1.41
N ASN A 222 17.72 -14.93 -0.28
CA ASN A 222 18.48 -15.42 0.88
C ASN A 222 17.71 -16.41 1.75
N ALA A 223 16.41 -16.61 1.48
CA ALA A 223 15.56 -17.45 2.30
C ALA A 223 15.86 -18.93 2.13
N ASN A 224 15.61 -19.71 3.20
CA ASN A 224 15.64 -21.18 3.14
C ASN A 224 14.24 -21.73 2.84
N LEU A 225 13.21 -20.98 3.16
CA LEU A 225 11.82 -21.31 2.88
C LEU A 225 11.12 -20.03 2.40
N VAL A 226 10.36 -20.13 1.33
CA VAL A 226 9.48 -19.03 0.90
C VAL A 226 8.05 -19.53 1.04
N VAL A 227 7.24 -18.79 1.79
CA VAL A 227 5.82 -19.11 1.98
C VAL A 227 5.00 -18.04 1.28
N VAL A 228 4.18 -18.45 0.33
CA VAL A 228 3.24 -17.52 -0.32
C VAL A 228 1.83 -17.87 0.15
N MET A 229 1.22 -16.95 0.88
CA MET A 229 -0.13 -17.12 1.39
C MET A 229 -0.77 -15.76 1.40
N GLY A 230 -2.03 -15.69 0.99
CA GLY A 230 -2.70 -14.40 0.87
C GLY A 230 -2.23 -13.58 -0.33
N GLY A 231 -1.63 -14.23 -1.31
CA GLY A 231 -1.15 -13.57 -2.49
C GLY A 231 -0.81 -14.56 -3.59
N ASN A 232 -0.59 -14.05 -4.78
CA ASN A 232 -0.26 -14.87 -5.96
C ASN A 232 0.89 -14.18 -6.68
N ALA A 233 2.08 -14.30 -6.09
CA ALA A 233 3.24 -13.51 -6.48
C ALA A 233 3.67 -13.72 -7.93
N ALA A 234 3.60 -14.98 -8.42
CA ALA A 234 4.02 -15.25 -9.79
C ALA A 234 3.15 -14.55 -10.83
N GLU A 235 1.91 -14.25 -10.51
CA GLU A 235 0.99 -13.58 -11.44
C GLU A 235 0.84 -12.09 -11.18
N ALA A 236 0.75 -11.70 -9.92
CA ALA A 236 0.53 -10.29 -9.58
C ALA A 236 1.84 -9.49 -9.56
N HIS A 237 2.96 -10.14 -9.23
CA HIS A 237 4.27 -9.47 -9.11
C HIS A 237 5.34 -10.32 -9.81
N PRO A 238 5.18 -10.60 -11.13
CA PRO A 238 5.97 -11.68 -11.76
C PRO A 238 7.48 -11.50 -11.67
N VAL A 239 7.97 -10.27 -11.90
CA VAL A 239 9.40 -10.04 -11.92
C VAL A 239 9.99 -10.10 -10.51
N GLY A 240 9.23 -9.61 -9.52
CA GLY A 240 9.65 -9.76 -8.12
C GLY A 240 9.68 -11.21 -7.66
N PHE A 241 8.75 -12.02 -8.18
CA PHE A 241 8.70 -13.44 -7.83
C PHE A 241 9.95 -14.20 -8.27
N ARG A 242 10.66 -13.67 -9.25
CA ARG A 242 11.91 -14.31 -9.69
C ARG A 242 12.89 -14.51 -8.53
N TRP A 243 12.84 -13.64 -7.52
CA TRP A 243 13.75 -13.78 -6.37
C TRP A 243 13.40 -15.00 -5.52
N ALA A 244 12.13 -15.40 -5.47
CA ALA A 244 11.76 -16.68 -4.85
C ALA A 244 12.33 -17.86 -5.66
N MET A 245 12.32 -17.76 -6.99
CA MET A 245 12.92 -18.77 -7.83
C MET A 245 14.45 -18.79 -7.67
N GLU A 246 15.07 -17.62 -7.51
CA GLU A 246 16.50 -17.55 -7.21
C GLU A 246 16.83 -18.26 -5.90
N ALA A 247 15.99 -18.06 -4.86
CA ALA A 247 16.19 -18.76 -3.59
C ALA A 247 16.12 -20.27 -3.80
N LYS A 248 15.16 -20.71 -4.59
CA LYS A 248 14.95 -22.14 -4.84
C LYS A 248 16.12 -22.75 -5.62
N ILE A 249 16.56 -22.05 -6.67
CA ILE A 249 17.59 -22.56 -7.56
C ILE A 249 18.98 -22.50 -6.94
N HIS A 250 19.31 -21.38 -6.29
CA HIS A 250 20.68 -21.10 -5.85
C HIS A 250 20.91 -21.24 -4.36
N ASN A 251 19.86 -21.30 -3.56
CA ASN A 251 19.98 -21.43 -2.10
C ASN A 251 19.29 -22.69 -1.57
N GLY A 252 18.77 -23.54 -2.46
CA GLY A 252 18.09 -24.77 -2.05
C GLY A 252 16.80 -24.56 -1.30
N ALA A 253 16.21 -23.39 -1.42
CA ALA A 253 15.00 -23.05 -0.68
C ALA A 253 13.81 -23.87 -1.15
N LYS A 254 12.89 -24.14 -0.24
CA LYS A 254 11.59 -24.70 -0.58
C LYS A 254 10.59 -23.57 -0.75
N LEU A 255 9.60 -23.80 -1.60
CA LEU A 255 8.51 -22.86 -1.83
C LEU A 255 7.21 -23.58 -1.49
N ILE A 256 6.43 -23.02 -0.56
CA ILE A 256 5.10 -23.56 -0.26
C ILE A 256 4.04 -22.49 -0.49
N VAL A 257 2.87 -22.94 -0.94
CA VAL A 257 1.76 -22.04 -1.27
C VAL A 257 0.50 -22.52 -0.56
N ILE A 258 -0.18 -21.61 0.10
CA ILE A 258 -1.49 -21.85 0.70
C ILE A 258 -2.47 -20.86 0.04
N ASP A 259 -3.49 -21.39 -0.65
CA ASP A 259 -4.35 -20.53 -1.46
C ASP A 259 -5.66 -21.28 -1.76
N PRO A 260 -6.79 -20.57 -1.84
CA PRO A 260 -8.04 -21.24 -2.27
C PRO A 260 -7.97 -21.79 -3.70
N ARG A 261 -7.09 -21.29 -4.51
CA ARG A 261 -6.96 -21.66 -5.92
C ARG A 261 -5.53 -22.12 -6.20
N PHE A 262 -5.39 -23.14 -7.04
CA PHE A 262 -4.07 -23.59 -7.50
C PHE A 262 -3.59 -22.59 -8.56
N THR A 263 -2.68 -21.71 -8.17
CA THR A 263 -2.22 -20.59 -8.97
C THR A 263 -0.95 -20.94 -9.77
N ARG A 264 -0.51 -20.01 -10.60
CA ARG A 264 0.81 -20.18 -11.26
C ARG A 264 1.94 -20.16 -10.22
N THR A 265 1.75 -19.48 -9.09
CA THR A 265 2.71 -19.59 -7.97
C THR A 265 2.73 -21.02 -7.43
N ALA A 266 1.56 -21.63 -7.24
CA ALA A 266 1.46 -23.00 -6.76
C ALA A 266 2.07 -23.98 -7.75
N ALA A 267 2.00 -23.69 -9.04
CA ALA A 267 2.50 -24.59 -10.08
C ALA A 267 4.02 -24.81 -10.00
N VAL A 268 4.75 -23.89 -9.39
CA VAL A 268 6.21 -24.05 -9.24
C VAL A 268 6.60 -24.28 -7.77
N ALA A 269 5.62 -24.52 -6.92
CA ALA A 269 5.87 -24.75 -5.50
C ALA A 269 6.28 -26.19 -5.23
N ASP A 270 7.02 -26.40 -4.15
CA ASP A 270 7.32 -27.74 -3.66
C ASP A 270 6.11 -28.36 -2.98
N TYR A 271 5.22 -27.54 -2.44
CA TYR A 271 4.02 -28.02 -1.78
C TYR A 271 2.90 -26.99 -1.89
N TYR A 272 1.68 -27.47 -2.08
CA TYR A 272 0.48 -26.63 -2.14
C TYR A 272 -0.58 -27.18 -1.19
N ALA A 273 -1.17 -26.32 -0.40
CA ALA A 273 -2.29 -26.66 0.49
C ALA A 273 -3.48 -25.76 0.15
N PRO A 274 -4.65 -26.35 -0.13
CA PRO A 274 -5.85 -25.52 -0.35
C PRO A 274 -6.40 -25.02 0.97
N ILE A 275 -7.12 -23.90 0.92
CA ILE A 275 -7.72 -23.31 2.11
C ILE A 275 -9.06 -22.67 1.71
N ARG A 276 -10.03 -22.73 2.62
CA ARG A 276 -11.29 -22.00 2.42
C ARG A 276 -11.03 -20.51 2.64
N SER A 277 -11.51 -19.69 1.71
CA SER A 277 -11.30 -18.25 1.79
C SER A 277 -11.88 -17.69 3.09
N GLY A 278 -11.12 -16.82 3.76
CA GLY A 278 -11.54 -16.18 4.99
C GLY A 278 -11.16 -16.94 6.26
N THR A 279 -10.32 -17.97 6.18
CA THR A 279 -9.99 -18.79 7.35
C THR A 279 -8.48 -18.78 7.69
N ASP A 280 -7.77 -17.79 7.20
CA ASP A 280 -6.32 -17.74 7.34
C ASP A 280 -5.86 -17.66 8.80
N ILE A 281 -6.61 -16.94 9.65
CA ILE A 281 -6.25 -16.84 11.06
C ILE A 281 -6.30 -18.21 11.73
N ALA A 282 -7.34 -19.02 11.42
CA ALA A 282 -7.44 -20.36 12.00
C ALA A 282 -6.25 -21.23 11.58
N PHE A 283 -5.89 -21.17 10.29
CA PHE A 283 -4.75 -21.91 9.77
C PHE A 283 -3.45 -21.50 10.47
N LEU A 284 -3.20 -20.19 10.50
CA LEU A 284 -1.95 -19.66 11.04
C LEU A 284 -1.89 -19.81 12.58
N SER A 285 -3.02 -19.71 13.27
CA SER A 285 -3.06 -19.98 14.70
C SER A 285 -2.74 -21.45 14.97
N GLY A 286 -3.18 -22.35 14.10
CA GLY A 286 -2.81 -23.74 14.18
C GLY A 286 -1.29 -23.93 13.99
N VAL A 287 -0.68 -23.16 13.09
CA VAL A 287 0.79 -23.18 12.93
C VAL A 287 1.46 -22.72 14.22
N LEU A 288 0.96 -21.63 14.82
CA LEU A 288 1.50 -21.19 16.11
C LEU A 288 1.44 -22.30 17.15
N LEU A 289 0.29 -22.97 17.26
CA LEU A 289 0.14 -24.05 18.22
C LEU A 289 1.12 -25.18 17.95
N TYR A 290 1.30 -25.53 16.68
CA TYR A 290 2.24 -26.58 16.29
C TYR A 290 3.67 -26.21 16.72
N LEU A 291 4.07 -24.96 16.48
CA LEU A 291 5.42 -24.51 16.86
C LEU A 291 5.61 -24.57 18.38
N LEU A 292 4.58 -24.14 19.13
CA LEU A 292 4.65 -24.14 20.59
C LEU A 292 4.68 -25.56 21.15
N ASN A 293 3.81 -26.44 20.65
CA ASN A 293 3.71 -27.81 21.17
C ASN A 293 4.94 -28.64 20.87
N ASN A 294 5.61 -28.35 19.76
CA ASN A 294 6.80 -29.12 19.37
C ASN A 294 8.10 -28.38 19.66
N GLU A 295 8.02 -27.29 20.40
CA GLU A 295 9.16 -26.45 20.79
C GLU A 295 10.03 -26.07 19.59
N LYS A 296 9.37 -25.71 18.49
CA LYS A 296 10.03 -25.28 17.24
C LYS A 296 9.98 -23.77 17.14
N PHE A 297 10.72 -23.09 18.00
CA PHE A 297 10.86 -21.65 17.99
C PHE A 297 12.27 -21.30 18.47
N ASN A 298 12.73 -20.10 18.15
CA ASN A 298 14.02 -19.61 18.61
C ASN A 298 13.81 -19.01 20.01
N ARG A 299 14.14 -19.80 21.03
CA ARG A 299 13.88 -19.40 22.43
C ARG A 299 14.64 -18.14 22.80
N GLU A 300 15.93 -18.06 22.44
CA GLU A 300 16.74 -16.89 22.78
C GLU A 300 16.19 -15.62 22.16
N TYR A 301 15.80 -15.70 20.90
CA TYR A 301 15.20 -14.57 20.19
C TYR A 301 13.86 -14.18 20.85
N THR A 302 13.02 -15.17 21.10
CA THR A 302 11.70 -14.95 21.70
C THR A 302 11.82 -14.23 23.05
N GLU A 303 12.74 -14.70 23.88
CA GLU A 303 12.93 -14.11 25.21
C GLU A 303 13.53 -12.70 25.13
N ALA A 304 14.47 -12.48 24.23
CA ALA A 304 15.21 -11.22 24.17
C ALA A 304 14.45 -10.12 23.40
N TYR A 305 13.75 -10.50 22.34
CA TYR A 305 13.28 -9.52 21.35
C TYR A 305 11.77 -9.46 21.18
N THR A 306 11.00 -10.24 21.96
CA THR A 306 9.54 -10.16 21.93
C THR A 306 9.00 -9.83 23.33
N ASN A 307 7.73 -9.46 23.38
CA ASN A 307 7.10 -9.14 24.66
C ASN A 307 6.59 -10.38 25.39
N ALA A 308 7.13 -11.56 25.08
CA ALA A 308 6.71 -12.82 25.70
C ALA A 308 6.82 -12.78 27.23
N SER A 309 7.85 -12.09 27.76
CA SER A 309 8.10 -12.05 29.20
C SER A 309 7.31 -10.99 29.95
N LEU A 310 6.61 -10.09 29.24
CA LEU A 310 5.92 -8.98 29.90
C LEU A 310 4.57 -9.43 30.44
N ILE A 311 4.18 -8.87 31.59
CA ILE A 311 3.00 -9.31 32.32
C ILE A 311 1.81 -8.40 31.99
N VAL A 312 0.69 -9.03 31.64
CA VAL A 312 -0.54 -8.35 31.25
C VAL A 312 -1.43 -8.14 32.47
N ARG A 313 -2.18 -7.05 32.50
CA ARG A 313 -3.09 -6.72 33.60
C ARG A 313 -4.08 -7.85 33.87
N GLU A 314 -4.42 -8.01 35.16
CA GLU A 314 -5.32 -9.08 35.59
C GLU A 314 -6.72 -8.99 34.97
N ASP A 315 -7.17 -7.79 34.63
CA ASP A 315 -8.52 -7.61 34.11
C ASP A 315 -8.65 -7.90 32.60
N TYR A 316 -7.54 -8.19 31.91
CA TYR A 316 -7.61 -8.69 30.52
C TYR A 316 -8.12 -10.13 30.52
N GLY A 317 -8.99 -10.46 29.58
CA GLY A 317 -9.44 -11.83 29.39
C GLY A 317 -10.10 -12.02 28.04
N PHE A 318 -10.40 -13.29 27.74
CA PHE A 318 -11.06 -13.69 26.51
C PHE A 318 -12.01 -14.84 26.83
N GLU A 319 -13.27 -14.73 26.37
CA GLU A 319 -14.27 -15.76 26.64
C GLU A 319 -15.32 -15.75 25.53
N ASP A 320 -15.62 -16.94 24.99
CA ASP A 320 -16.72 -17.12 24.02
C ASP A 320 -16.59 -16.20 22.80
N GLY A 321 -15.36 -16.00 22.32
CA GLY A 321 -15.13 -15.23 21.10
C GLY A 321 -14.95 -13.75 21.30
N LEU A 322 -15.02 -13.25 22.55
CA LEU A 322 -14.92 -11.83 22.85
C LEU A 322 -13.82 -11.56 23.86
N PHE A 323 -13.09 -10.49 23.63
CA PHE A 323 -12.12 -9.97 24.60
C PHE A 323 -12.85 -9.07 25.60
N THR A 324 -12.21 -8.81 26.74
CA THR A 324 -12.81 -7.94 27.76
C THR A 324 -13.06 -6.55 27.21
N GLY A 325 -14.17 -5.95 27.65
CA GLY A 325 -14.49 -4.57 27.31
C GLY A 325 -15.44 -4.40 26.13
N TYR A 326 -16.04 -5.50 25.63
CA TYR A 326 -16.89 -5.40 24.45
C TYR A 326 -18.22 -4.69 24.75
N ASP A 327 -18.58 -3.76 23.86
CA ASP A 327 -19.87 -3.08 23.85
C ASP A 327 -20.62 -3.50 22.60
N ALA A 328 -21.61 -4.38 22.77
CA ALA A 328 -22.34 -4.96 21.63
C ALA A 328 -23.15 -3.93 20.86
N GLU A 329 -23.64 -2.89 21.56
CA GLU A 329 -24.46 -1.86 20.94
C GLU A 329 -23.60 -1.00 20.00
N LYS A 330 -22.40 -0.66 20.42
CA LYS A 330 -21.47 0.16 19.64
C LYS A 330 -20.59 -0.66 18.72
N ARG A 331 -20.57 -1.97 18.87
CA ARG A 331 -19.71 -2.88 18.11
C ARG A 331 -18.24 -2.47 18.24
N LYS A 332 -17.81 -2.20 19.47
CA LYS A 332 -16.41 -1.85 19.73
C LYS A 332 -16.03 -2.17 21.17
N TYR A 333 -14.74 -2.11 21.42
CA TYR A 333 -14.17 -2.48 22.71
C TYR A 333 -13.71 -1.26 23.50
N ASP A 334 -13.92 -1.32 24.81
CA ASP A 334 -13.13 -0.55 25.77
C ASP A 334 -11.85 -1.34 25.99
N LYS A 335 -10.73 -0.81 25.51
CA LYS A 335 -9.47 -1.53 25.45
C LYS A 335 -8.56 -1.27 26.66
N SER A 336 -9.09 -0.65 27.71
CA SER A 336 -8.26 -0.23 28.84
C SER A 336 -7.60 -1.38 29.59
N SER A 337 -8.15 -2.61 29.48
CA SER A 337 -7.55 -3.78 30.11
C SER A 337 -6.45 -4.44 29.27
N TRP A 338 -6.29 -4.02 28.00
CA TRP A 338 -5.35 -4.66 27.07
C TRP A 338 -3.98 -4.00 27.18
N THR A 339 -3.35 -4.09 28.34
CA THR A 339 -2.07 -3.45 28.55
C THR A 339 -1.26 -4.21 29.59
N TYR A 340 -0.02 -3.79 29.76
CA TYR A 340 0.88 -4.42 30.74
C TYR A 340 0.56 -3.94 32.13
N GLU A 341 0.89 -4.79 33.12
CA GLU A 341 0.96 -4.38 34.51
C GLU A 341 2.25 -3.58 34.69
N LEU A 342 2.13 -2.37 35.26
CA LEU A 342 3.26 -1.45 35.40
C LEU A 342 3.74 -1.41 36.84
N ASP A 343 5.05 -1.20 37.00
CA ASP A 343 5.63 -0.99 38.32
C ASP A 343 5.47 0.49 38.75
N GLU A 344 6.02 0.83 39.89
CA GLU A 344 5.87 2.18 40.44
C GLU A 344 6.55 3.26 39.60
N ASN A 345 7.47 2.87 38.73
CA ASN A 345 8.17 3.78 37.84
C ASN A 345 7.54 3.88 36.46
N GLY A 346 6.42 3.16 36.24
CA GLY A 346 5.73 3.18 34.96
C GLY A 346 6.28 2.22 33.95
N PHE A 347 7.17 1.31 34.35
CA PHE A 347 7.73 0.31 33.45
C PHE A 347 6.94 -1.01 33.53
N ALA A 348 6.89 -1.74 32.43
CA ALA A 348 6.18 -3.01 32.37
C ALA A 348 6.87 -4.05 33.26
N LYS A 349 6.08 -4.74 34.06
CA LYS A 349 6.59 -5.86 34.85
C LYS A 349 6.88 -7.04 33.94
N ARG A 350 7.87 -7.84 34.32
CA ARG A 350 8.25 -8.95 33.44
C ARG A 350 8.74 -10.15 34.27
N ASP A 351 8.61 -11.31 33.64
CA ASP A 351 9.14 -12.56 34.15
C ASP A 351 9.94 -13.23 33.05
N THR A 352 11.25 -13.08 33.07
CA THR A 352 12.11 -13.60 32.00
C THR A 352 12.18 -15.14 32.04
N THR A 353 11.70 -15.80 33.11
CA THR A 353 11.62 -17.26 33.15
C THR A 353 10.39 -17.78 32.37
N LEU A 354 9.48 -16.89 31.97
CA LEU A 354 8.24 -17.23 31.24
C LEU A 354 7.32 -18.17 32.04
N GLN A 355 7.37 -18.09 33.39
CA GLN A 355 6.55 -18.94 34.24
C GLN A 355 5.28 -18.25 34.75
N HIS A 356 5.28 -16.94 34.82
CA HIS A 356 4.12 -16.19 35.31
C HIS A 356 2.90 -16.49 34.45
N PRO A 357 1.74 -16.86 35.02
CA PRO A 357 0.58 -17.21 34.22
C PRO A 357 0.00 -16.06 33.41
N ARG A 358 0.31 -14.82 33.80
CA ARG A 358 -0.18 -13.64 33.06
C ARG A 358 0.87 -13.05 32.15
N CYS A 359 2.05 -13.67 31.99
CA CYS A 359 2.97 -13.15 30.98
C CYS A 359 2.42 -13.47 29.59
N VAL A 360 2.80 -12.64 28.63
CA VAL A 360 2.29 -12.76 27.26
C VAL A 360 2.47 -14.18 26.72
N TRP A 361 3.61 -14.81 27.03
CA TRP A 361 3.92 -16.16 26.57
C TRP A 361 2.84 -17.16 26.95
N ASN A 362 2.46 -17.19 28.21
CA ASN A 362 1.47 -18.15 28.68
C ASN A 362 0.06 -17.79 28.23
N LEU A 363 -0.24 -16.51 28.11
CA LEU A 363 -1.53 -16.08 27.55
C LEU A 363 -1.64 -16.47 26.08
N LEU A 364 -0.54 -16.34 25.33
CA LEU A 364 -0.54 -16.77 23.91
C LEU A 364 -0.76 -18.28 23.80
N LYS A 365 -0.06 -19.05 24.61
CA LYS A 365 -0.22 -20.53 24.59
C LYS A 365 -1.66 -20.91 24.87
N GLN A 366 -2.27 -20.28 25.86
CA GLN A 366 -3.67 -20.53 26.19
C GLN A 366 -4.58 -20.14 25.03
N HIS A 367 -4.34 -18.97 24.43
CA HIS A 367 -5.20 -18.46 23.38
C HIS A 367 -5.23 -19.37 22.16
N VAL A 368 -4.06 -19.86 21.72
CA VAL A 368 -4.00 -20.68 20.50
C VAL A 368 -4.26 -22.16 20.76
N SER A 369 -4.41 -22.60 22.01
CA SER A 369 -4.59 -24.00 22.34
C SER A 369 -5.83 -24.62 21.69
N ARG A 370 -6.81 -23.82 21.33
CA ARG A 370 -8.02 -24.28 20.67
C ARG A 370 -7.82 -24.67 19.20
N TYR A 371 -6.74 -24.23 18.58
CA TYR A 371 -6.52 -24.40 17.14
C TYR A 371 -5.75 -25.68 16.85
N THR A 372 -6.32 -26.82 17.28
CA THR A 372 -5.73 -28.14 17.02
C THR A 372 -5.80 -28.47 15.52
N PRO A 373 -4.98 -29.40 15.04
CA PRO A 373 -5.07 -29.79 13.62
C PRO A 373 -6.47 -30.21 13.17
N ASP A 374 -7.22 -30.87 14.03
CA ASP A 374 -8.61 -31.25 13.69
C ASP A 374 -9.51 -30.02 13.55
N VAL A 375 -9.34 -29.03 14.43
CA VAL A 375 -10.12 -27.80 14.37
C VAL A 375 -9.74 -27.01 13.11
N VAL A 376 -8.46 -26.94 12.79
CA VAL A 376 -8.00 -26.26 11.58
C VAL A 376 -8.65 -26.89 10.33
N GLU A 377 -8.62 -28.20 10.23
CA GLU A 377 -9.25 -28.89 9.11
C GLU A 377 -10.75 -28.58 9.05
N ASN A 378 -11.41 -28.59 10.19
CA ASN A 378 -12.86 -28.35 10.25
C ASN A 378 -13.24 -26.93 9.79
N ILE A 379 -12.40 -25.96 10.12
CA ILE A 379 -12.67 -24.55 9.74
C ILE A 379 -12.21 -24.26 8.33
N CYS A 380 -10.99 -24.67 8.00
CA CYS A 380 -10.31 -24.26 6.77
C CYS A 380 -10.60 -25.15 5.57
N GLY A 381 -11.08 -26.36 5.81
CA GLY A 381 -11.26 -27.33 4.74
C GLY A 381 -9.94 -27.86 4.20
N THR A 382 -8.82 -27.44 4.73
CA THR A 382 -7.51 -27.96 4.38
C THR A 382 -7.38 -29.37 4.93
N PRO A 383 -7.05 -30.39 4.13
CA PRO A 383 -6.79 -31.71 4.70
C PRO A 383 -5.76 -31.65 5.82
N LYS A 384 -6.00 -32.41 6.87
CA LYS A 384 -5.14 -32.34 8.07
C LYS A 384 -3.68 -32.67 7.73
N ASP A 385 -3.45 -33.67 6.86
CA ASP A 385 -2.08 -34.03 6.48
C ASP A 385 -1.40 -32.88 5.71
N ALA A 386 -2.14 -32.15 4.90
CA ALA A 386 -1.58 -31.00 4.17
C ALA A 386 -1.21 -29.88 5.15
N PHE A 387 -2.09 -29.62 6.11
CA PHE A 387 -1.81 -28.61 7.15
C PHE A 387 -0.55 -28.97 7.93
N LEU A 388 -0.44 -30.24 8.36
CA LEU A 388 0.73 -30.69 9.13
C LEU A 388 2.01 -30.61 8.31
N LYS A 389 1.92 -30.88 7.00
CA LYS A 389 3.07 -30.77 6.13
C LYS A 389 3.58 -29.33 6.05
N VAL A 390 2.66 -28.38 5.93
CA VAL A 390 3.03 -26.97 5.97
C VAL A 390 3.71 -26.62 7.29
N CYS A 391 3.16 -27.12 8.41
CA CYS A 391 3.76 -26.89 9.73
C CYS A 391 5.19 -27.41 9.80
N GLU A 392 5.43 -28.59 9.22
CA GLU A 392 6.77 -29.19 9.22
C GLU A 392 7.77 -28.30 8.48
N TYR A 393 7.38 -27.80 7.29
CA TYR A 393 8.25 -26.91 6.53
C TYR A 393 8.60 -25.65 7.33
N ILE A 394 7.58 -25.02 7.92
CA ILE A 394 7.78 -23.76 8.64
C ILE A 394 8.64 -24.00 9.88
N ALA A 395 8.41 -25.09 10.59
CA ALA A 395 9.12 -25.40 11.84
C ALA A 395 10.64 -25.54 11.64
N GLU A 396 11.08 -25.96 10.45
CA GLU A 396 12.50 -26.09 10.17
C GLU A 396 13.24 -24.76 10.26
N THR A 397 12.54 -23.65 10.05
CA THR A 397 13.19 -22.35 10.08
C THR A 397 13.30 -21.77 11.48
N SER A 398 12.98 -22.54 12.51
CA SER A 398 13.30 -22.17 13.89
C SER A 398 14.79 -22.28 14.21
N ALA A 399 15.54 -23.00 13.38
CA ALA A 399 16.98 -23.11 13.56
C ALA A 399 17.67 -21.77 13.30
N HIS A 400 18.74 -21.47 14.03
CA HIS A 400 19.42 -20.17 13.94
C HIS A 400 19.98 -19.86 12.55
N ASP A 401 20.30 -20.89 11.77
CA ASP A 401 20.89 -20.74 10.44
C ASP A 401 19.89 -20.89 9.30
N LYS A 402 18.60 -20.82 9.61
CA LYS A 402 17.55 -20.94 8.59
C LYS A 402 16.54 -19.82 8.76
N THR A 403 15.99 -19.38 7.61
CA THR A 403 14.94 -18.36 7.64
C THR A 403 13.79 -18.73 6.72
N ALA A 404 12.61 -18.23 7.08
CA ALA A 404 11.45 -18.25 6.20
C ALA A 404 11.13 -16.81 5.80
N SER A 405 10.83 -16.61 4.53
CA SER A 405 10.36 -15.35 4.01
C SER A 405 8.89 -15.52 3.64
N PHE A 406 8.01 -14.73 4.25
CA PHE A 406 6.57 -14.79 3.95
C PHE A 406 6.22 -13.70 2.96
N LEU A 407 5.52 -14.07 1.90
CA LEU A 407 5.03 -13.15 0.87
C LEU A 407 3.51 -13.17 0.86
N TYR A 408 2.89 -12.00 0.96
CA TYR A 408 1.43 -11.90 0.92
C TYR A 408 1.02 -10.63 0.18
N ALA A 409 -0.26 -10.55 -0.16
CA ALA A 409 -0.80 -9.39 -0.83
C ALA A 409 -2.28 -9.23 -0.44
N LEU A 410 -3.12 -8.94 -1.44
CA LEU A 410 -4.52 -8.59 -1.18
C LEU A 410 -5.36 -9.77 -0.70
N GLY A 411 -4.88 -10.99 -0.93
CA GLY A 411 -5.56 -12.18 -0.41
C GLY A 411 -5.66 -12.20 1.11
N TRP A 412 -4.80 -11.46 1.81
CA TRP A 412 -4.92 -11.28 3.25
C TRP A 412 -5.58 -9.95 3.61
N THR A 413 -5.22 -8.86 2.91
CA THR A 413 -5.68 -7.54 3.34
C THR A 413 -7.16 -7.30 3.07
N GLN A 414 -7.72 -7.92 2.04
CA GLN A 414 -9.08 -7.61 1.61
C GLN A 414 -10.12 -8.56 2.23
N HIS A 415 -10.08 -8.60 3.56
CA HIS A 415 -11.02 -9.37 4.41
C HIS A 415 -11.48 -8.50 5.56
N SER A 416 -12.62 -8.85 6.14
CA SER A 416 -13.08 -8.17 7.36
C SER A 416 -12.16 -8.42 8.55
N VAL A 417 -11.25 -9.39 8.43
CA VAL A 417 -10.21 -9.67 9.44
C VAL A 417 -8.80 -9.45 8.87
N GLY A 418 -8.68 -8.59 7.86
CA GLY A 418 -7.45 -8.47 7.11
C GLY A 418 -6.22 -8.14 7.93
N ALA A 419 -6.34 -7.20 8.87
CA ALA A 419 -5.19 -6.82 9.68
C ALA A 419 -4.72 -7.99 10.57
N GLN A 420 -5.64 -8.76 11.12
CA GLN A 420 -5.26 -9.87 11.98
C GLN A 420 -4.74 -11.08 11.18
N ASN A 421 -5.13 -11.25 9.93
CA ASN A 421 -4.47 -12.24 9.06
C ASN A 421 -2.96 -12.00 9.06
N ILE A 422 -2.57 -10.75 8.82
CA ILE A 422 -1.16 -10.38 8.72
C ILE A 422 -0.47 -10.52 10.07
N ARG A 423 -1.14 -10.09 11.15
CA ARG A 423 -0.54 -10.15 12.48
C ARG A 423 -0.25 -11.58 12.90
N THR A 424 -1.13 -12.52 12.56
CA THR A 424 -0.91 -13.92 12.94
C THR A 424 0.39 -14.44 12.33
N MET A 425 0.62 -14.12 11.06
CA MET A 425 1.87 -14.52 10.40
C MET A 425 3.07 -13.79 11.01
N ALA A 426 2.91 -12.50 11.32
CA ALA A 426 4.00 -11.74 11.92
C ALA A 426 4.43 -12.35 13.27
N MET A 427 3.47 -12.85 14.05
CA MET A 427 3.77 -13.54 15.30
C MET A 427 4.56 -14.82 15.06
N ILE A 428 4.22 -15.56 14.00
CA ILE A 428 4.98 -16.75 13.62
C ILE A 428 6.43 -16.37 13.34
N GLN A 429 6.65 -15.30 12.59
CA GLN A 429 8.00 -14.85 12.25
C GLN A 429 8.79 -14.43 13.49
N LEU A 430 8.13 -13.84 14.48
CA LEU A 430 8.79 -13.51 15.75
C LEU A 430 9.24 -14.77 16.48
N LEU A 431 8.38 -15.79 16.57
CA LEU A 431 8.73 -17.02 17.26
C LEU A 431 9.89 -17.73 16.57
N LEU A 432 9.93 -17.70 15.25
CA LEU A 432 10.99 -18.36 14.49
C LEU A 432 12.32 -17.60 14.51
N GLY A 433 12.30 -16.34 14.95
CA GLY A 433 13.50 -15.50 14.95
C GLY A 433 13.86 -14.99 13.57
N ASN A 434 12.89 -14.82 12.69
CA ASN A 434 13.13 -14.43 11.29
C ASN A 434 13.09 -12.93 11.05
N MET A 435 12.69 -12.14 12.05
CA MET A 435 12.62 -10.70 11.85
C MET A 435 13.99 -10.07 12.01
N GLY A 436 14.31 -9.14 11.12
CA GLY A 436 15.60 -8.49 11.09
C GLY A 436 16.67 -9.26 10.35
N MET A 437 16.37 -10.46 9.87
CA MET A 437 17.31 -11.37 9.23
C MET A 437 17.28 -11.23 7.71
N ALA A 438 18.45 -11.35 7.09
CA ALA A 438 18.50 -11.54 5.65
C ALA A 438 17.76 -12.84 5.29
N GLY A 439 16.84 -12.75 4.33
CA GLY A 439 16.04 -13.90 3.92
C GLY A 439 14.90 -14.25 4.85
N GLY A 440 14.69 -13.41 5.86
CA GLY A 440 13.54 -13.56 6.74
C GLY A 440 12.45 -12.57 6.40
N GLY A 441 11.78 -12.11 7.43
CA GLY A 441 10.91 -10.96 7.34
C GLY A 441 9.50 -11.22 6.85
N VAL A 442 8.78 -10.11 6.80
CA VAL A 442 7.37 -10.06 6.39
C VAL A 442 7.32 -9.19 5.15
N ASN A 443 6.96 -9.80 4.02
CA ASN A 443 7.06 -9.14 2.74
C ASN A 443 5.68 -8.85 2.17
N ALA A 444 5.22 -7.62 2.41
CA ALA A 444 3.95 -7.12 1.88
C ALA A 444 4.16 -6.74 0.41
N LEU A 445 3.57 -7.51 -0.50
CA LEU A 445 3.68 -7.24 -1.93
C LEU A 445 2.55 -6.28 -2.29
N ARG A 446 2.87 -4.98 -2.25
CA ARG A 446 1.87 -3.94 -2.45
C ARG A 446 1.27 -4.02 -3.87
N GLY A 447 0.15 -3.38 -4.08
CA GLY A 447 -0.49 -3.35 -5.40
C GLY A 447 0.22 -2.40 -6.34
N HIS A 448 -0.11 -1.12 -6.23
CA HIS A 448 0.40 -0.11 -7.16
C HIS A 448 1.85 0.26 -6.90
N SER A 449 2.47 0.84 -7.93
CA SER A 449 3.90 1.13 -7.94
C SER A 449 4.36 2.05 -6.81
N ASN A 450 3.51 2.98 -6.39
CA ASN A 450 3.86 3.94 -5.33
C ASN A 450 2.87 3.97 -4.18
N ILE A 451 2.17 2.87 -3.95
CA ILE A 451 1.22 2.83 -2.84
C ILE A 451 1.94 3.01 -1.50
N GLN A 452 3.18 2.52 -1.41
CA GLN A 452 4.00 2.73 -0.23
C GLN A 452 4.29 4.22 -0.04
N GLY A 453 4.76 4.90 -1.09
CA GLY A 453 5.17 6.30 -0.98
C GLY A 453 4.03 7.25 -0.68
N LEU A 454 2.88 7.06 -1.31
CA LEU A 454 1.76 7.96 -1.06
C LEU A 454 1.16 7.74 0.32
N THR A 455 1.25 6.51 0.84
CA THR A 455 0.88 6.25 2.22
C THR A 455 1.92 6.85 3.18
N ASP A 456 3.21 6.75 2.84
CA ASP A 456 4.28 7.41 3.61
C ASP A 456 4.01 8.91 3.75
N LEU A 457 3.42 9.52 2.73
CA LEU A 457 3.12 10.95 2.72
C LEU A 457 1.79 11.30 3.39
N GLY A 458 1.13 10.32 3.98
CA GLY A 458 -0.04 10.58 4.79
C GLY A 458 -1.33 10.79 4.03
N LEU A 459 -1.44 10.28 2.81
CA LEU A 459 -2.65 10.46 2.02
C LEU A 459 -3.71 9.44 2.41
N LEU A 460 -4.04 9.44 3.68
CA LEU A 460 -5.14 8.70 4.28
C LEU A 460 -5.85 9.64 5.26
N SER A 461 -7.11 9.39 5.46
CA SER A 461 -7.88 10.17 6.43
C SER A 461 -7.13 10.16 7.77
N GLN A 462 -7.05 11.31 8.42
CA GLN A 462 -6.41 11.51 9.73
C GLN A 462 -4.88 11.46 9.70
N SER A 463 -4.25 11.30 8.53
CA SER A 463 -2.80 11.10 8.47
C SER A 463 -2.05 12.33 8.00
N LEU A 464 -0.80 12.43 8.45
CA LEU A 464 0.17 13.43 8.01
C LEU A 464 1.41 12.70 7.49
N PRO A 465 2.29 13.39 6.76
CA PRO A 465 3.50 12.72 6.25
C PRO A 465 4.31 12.04 7.34
N GLY A 466 4.90 10.90 7.00
CA GLY A 466 5.74 10.16 7.93
C GLY A 466 4.96 9.41 8.98
N TYR A 467 3.70 9.13 8.71
CA TYR A 467 2.84 8.36 9.63
C TYR A 467 2.53 9.09 10.93
N MET A 468 2.66 10.42 10.92
CA MET A 468 2.09 11.22 11.99
C MET A 468 0.59 11.31 11.77
N THR A 469 -0.13 11.76 12.80
CA THR A 469 -1.58 11.86 12.73
C THR A 469 -2.00 13.33 12.86
N LEU A 470 -3.08 13.70 12.16
CA LEU A 470 -3.73 14.99 12.41
C LEU A 470 -4.21 15.02 13.86
N PRO A 471 -4.28 16.20 14.45
CA PRO A 471 -4.84 16.28 15.80
C PRO A 471 -6.33 15.94 15.80
N SER A 472 -6.79 15.32 16.88
CA SER A 472 -8.22 15.12 17.10
C SER A 472 -8.81 16.33 17.80
N GLU A 473 -10.13 16.42 17.77
CA GLU A 473 -10.80 17.55 18.46
C GLU A 473 -10.63 17.49 19.98
N LYS A 474 -10.14 16.37 20.52
CA LYS A 474 -9.83 16.26 21.95
C LYS A 474 -8.46 16.82 22.29
N GLN A 475 -7.61 17.00 21.29
CA GLN A 475 -6.27 17.57 21.46
C GLN A 475 -6.34 19.05 21.12
N THR A 476 -6.80 19.83 22.08
CA THR A 476 -7.19 21.22 21.84
C THR A 476 -6.03 22.18 21.68
N ASP A 477 -4.81 21.77 22.07
CA ASP A 477 -3.63 22.61 21.88
C ASP A 477 -2.43 21.73 21.50
N LEU A 478 -1.36 22.39 21.06
CA LEU A 478 -0.17 21.69 20.57
C LEU A 478 0.44 20.79 21.63
N GLN A 479 0.53 21.26 22.87
CA GLN A 479 1.18 20.49 23.91
C GLN A 479 0.41 19.18 24.20
N THR A 480 -0.91 19.26 24.24
CA THR A 480 -1.75 18.07 24.43
C THR A 480 -1.55 17.08 23.29
N TYR A 481 -1.52 17.60 22.06
CA TYR A 481 -1.30 16.77 20.88
C TYR A 481 0.08 16.10 20.92
N LEU A 482 1.12 16.87 21.20
CA LEU A 482 2.49 16.32 21.22
C LEU A 482 2.65 15.28 22.34
N THR A 483 2.08 15.57 23.53
CA THR A 483 2.16 14.62 24.65
C THR A 483 1.48 13.29 24.29
N ALA A 484 0.32 13.37 23.63
CA ALA A 484 -0.42 12.16 23.25
C ALA A 484 0.32 11.31 22.23
N ASN A 485 1.19 11.94 21.42
CA ASN A 485 1.84 11.25 20.31
C ASN A 485 3.33 10.98 20.53
N THR A 486 3.88 11.39 21.68
CA THR A 486 5.29 11.15 22.01
C THR A 486 5.32 10.04 23.07
N PRO A 487 5.58 8.81 22.69
CA PRO A 487 5.44 7.70 23.64
C PRO A 487 6.54 7.69 24.69
N LYS A 488 6.18 7.29 25.90
CA LYS A 488 7.14 7.07 26.97
C LYS A 488 7.67 5.65 26.89
N PRO A 489 8.92 5.41 27.27
CA PRO A 489 9.45 4.05 27.26
C PRO A 489 8.71 3.16 28.25
N LEU A 490 8.48 1.92 27.84
CA LEU A 490 7.84 0.91 28.73
C LEU A 490 8.86 0.00 29.41
N LEU A 491 10.15 0.12 29.04
CA LEU A 491 11.24 -0.55 29.74
C LEU A 491 12.32 0.49 30.00
N GLU A 492 13.02 0.30 31.13
CA GLU A 492 14.07 1.23 31.52
C GLU A 492 15.18 1.27 30.48
N GLY A 493 15.57 2.48 30.06
CA GLY A 493 16.63 2.67 29.09
C GLY A 493 16.21 2.61 27.63
N GLN A 494 14.98 2.22 27.34
CA GLN A 494 14.52 2.12 25.96
C GLN A 494 14.35 3.51 25.35
N VAL A 495 14.80 3.67 24.11
CA VAL A 495 14.51 4.83 23.29
C VAL A 495 13.83 4.36 22.00
N ASN A 496 13.11 5.27 21.33
CA ASN A 496 12.52 4.94 20.04
C ASN A 496 12.44 6.18 19.17
N TYR A 497 12.23 5.96 17.86
CA TYR A 497 12.19 7.08 16.92
C TYR A 497 11.06 8.07 17.22
N TRP A 498 9.93 7.59 17.75
CA TRP A 498 8.78 8.45 18.05
C TRP A 498 9.02 9.39 19.22
N GLY A 499 10.10 9.19 19.98
CA GLY A 499 10.52 10.18 20.98
C GLY A 499 10.85 11.52 20.35
N ASN A 500 11.09 11.55 19.05
CA ASN A 500 11.36 12.76 18.29
C ASN A 500 10.12 13.39 17.66
N TYR A 501 8.92 12.93 18.04
CA TYR A 501 7.68 13.41 17.41
C TYR A 501 7.60 14.95 17.36
N PRO A 502 7.94 15.66 18.44
CA PRO A 502 7.91 17.14 18.35
C PRO A 502 8.83 17.69 17.26
N LYS A 503 10.00 17.09 17.09
CA LYS A 503 10.96 17.53 16.05
C LYS A 503 10.41 17.26 14.65
N PHE A 504 9.79 16.11 14.46
CA PHE A 504 9.18 15.75 13.18
C PHE A 504 8.01 16.68 12.86
N PHE A 505 7.18 16.94 13.86
CA PHE A 505 5.96 17.73 13.67
C PHE A 505 6.27 19.21 13.42
N VAL A 506 7.11 19.82 14.25
CA VAL A 506 7.42 21.25 14.09
C VAL A 506 8.13 21.48 12.76
N SER A 507 9.04 20.58 12.38
CA SER A 507 9.73 20.71 11.10
C SER A 507 8.77 20.59 9.91
N MET A 508 7.77 19.71 10.00
CA MET A 508 6.75 19.61 8.96
C MET A 508 5.93 20.90 8.89
N MET A 509 5.57 21.47 10.05
CA MET A 509 4.78 22.70 10.08
C MET A 509 5.58 23.87 9.48
N LYS A 510 6.91 23.89 9.67
CA LYS A 510 7.76 24.88 9.00
C LYS A 510 7.77 24.67 7.48
N ALA A 511 7.73 23.43 7.02
CA ALA A 511 7.61 23.17 5.58
C ALA A 511 6.24 23.61 5.06
N PHE A 512 5.18 23.36 5.82
CA PHE A 512 3.81 23.67 5.40
C PHE A 512 3.53 25.18 5.43
N PHE A 513 3.95 25.86 6.50
CA PHE A 513 3.52 27.25 6.72
C PHE A 513 4.67 28.25 6.74
N GLY A 514 5.91 27.78 6.56
CA GLY A 514 7.06 28.64 6.40
C GLY A 514 7.21 29.65 7.55
N ASP A 515 7.47 30.89 7.19
CA ASP A 515 7.67 31.96 8.17
C ASP A 515 6.40 32.27 8.97
N LYS A 516 5.23 31.85 8.51
CA LYS A 516 3.99 32.07 9.24
C LYS A 516 3.87 31.13 10.44
N ALA A 517 4.56 29.97 10.43
CA ALA A 517 4.60 29.05 11.57
C ALA A 517 5.63 29.56 12.58
N THR A 518 5.15 30.00 13.74
CA THR A 518 6.03 30.58 14.79
C THR A 518 5.69 29.93 16.13
N ALA A 519 6.61 30.05 17.09
CA ALA A 519 6.35 29.55 18.44
C ALA A 519 5.10 30.21 19.04
N GLU A 520 4.87 31.48 18.72
CA GLU A 520 3.74 32.23 19.26
C GLU A 520 2.38 31.69 18.82
N ASN A 521 2.30 31.10 17.61
CA ASN A 521 1.04 30.53 17.13
C ASN A 521 1.08 28.99 17.13
N SER A 522 1.94 28.42 17.97
CA SER A 522 2.07 26.97 18.08
C SER A 522 2.38 26.33 16.72
N TRP A 523 3.20 26.99 15.94
CA TRP A 523 3.68 26.53 14.64
C TRP A 523 2.54 26.30 13.63
N GLY A 524 1.45 27.06 13.79
CA GLY A 524 0.30 26.92 12.90
C GLY A 524 -0.60 25.74 13.21
N PHE A 525 -0.51 25.22 14.42
CA PHE A 525 -1.25 24.02 14.82
C PHE A 525 -2.75 24.13 14.49
N ASP A 526 -3.38 25.27 14.75
CA ASP A 526 -4.81 25.43 14.51
C ASP A 526 -5.18 25.61 13.04
N TRP A 527 -4.20 25.69 12.14
CA TRP A 527 -4.48 25.66 10.69
C TRP A 527 -4.67 24.26 10.15
N LEU A 528 -4.32 23.22 10.94
CA LEU A 528 -4.62 21.85 10.55
C LEU A 528 -6.05 21.51 10.94
N PRO A 529 -6.78 20.75 10.11
CA PRO A 529 -8.11 20.32 10.54
C PRO A 529 -7.98 19.26 11.64
N LYS A 530 -8.94 19.27 12.58
CA LYS A 530 -8.99 18.29 13.67
C LYS A 530 -10.15 17.34 13.43
N TRP A 531 -9.89 16.06 13.60
CA TRP A 531 -10.88 15.04 13.31
C TRP A 531 -11.70 14.66 14.54
N ASP A 532 -12.95 14.26 14.30
CA ASP A 532 -13.83 13.70 15.31
C ASP A 532 -13.97 12.18 15.13
N LYS A 533 -13.81 11.70 13.91
CA LYS A 533 -13.88 10.29 13.56
C LYS A 533 -13.14 10.08 12.24
N GLY A 534 -12.98 8.83 11.83
CA GLY A 534 -12.36 8.52 10.55
C GLY A 534 -13.30 8.79 9.40
N TYR A 535 -12.76 9.36 8.33
CA TYR A 535 -13.51 9.61 7.10
C TYR A 535 -12.94 8.74 5.98
N ASP A 536 -12.90 7.43 6.25
CA ASP A 536 -12.48 6.45 5.26
C ASP A 536 -13.50 6.39 4.11
N VAL A 537 -13.13 5.69 3.05
CA VAL A 537 -13.98 5.69 1.84
C VAL A 537 -15.37 5.11 2.09
N LEU A 538 -15.49 4.08 2.95
CA LEU A 538 -16.82 3.52 3.22
C LEU A 538 -17.68 4.53 3.98
N GLN A 539 -17.09 5.16 4.99
CA GLN A 539 -17.79 6.22 5.75
C GLN A 539 -18.17 7.37 4.84
N TYR A 540 -17.26 7.76 3.96
CA TYR A 540 -17.51 8.93 3.15
C TYR A 540 -18.58 8.69 2.08
N PHE A 541 -18.61 7.48 1.50
CA PHE A 541 -19.68 7.14 0.56
C PHE A 541 -21.02 7.02 1.25
N GLU A 542 -21.03 6.57 2.50
CA GLU A 542 -22.29 6.60 3.27
C GLU A 542 -22.77 8.04 3.45
N MET A 543 -21.87 8.97 3.72
CA MET A 543 -22.23 10.39 3.81
C MET A 543 -22.74 10.94 2.46
N MET A 544 -22.16 10.48 1.35
CA MET A 544 -22.68 10.84 0.02
C MET A 544 -24.11 10.38 -0.16
N LYS A 545 -24.38 9.13 0.24
CA LYS A 545 -25.71 8.56 0.15
C LYS A 545 -26.70 9.41 0.95
N GLU A 546 -26.27 9.94 2.09
CA GLU A 546 -27.10 10.76 2.96
C GLU A 546 -27.23 12.21 2.44
N GLY A 547 -26.56 12.57 1.37
CA GLY A 547 -26.60 13.92 0.82
C GLY A 547 -25.74 14.93 1.53
N LYS A 548 -24.76 14.47 2.31
CA LYS A 548 -23.89 15.36 3.10
C LYS A 548 -22.60 15.74 2.38
N VAL A 549 -22.36 15.22 1.19
CA VAL A 549 -21.17 15.50 0.39
C VAL A 549 -21.59 16.14 -0.91
N ASN A 550 -20.99 17.25 -1.24
CA ASN A 550 -21.33 17.99 -2.47
C ASN A 550 -20.28 17.83 -3.56
N GLY A 551 -19.01 17.70 -3.20
CA GLY A 551 -17.94 17.60 -4.17
C GLY A 551 -16.99 16.47 -3.90
N TYR A 552 -16.40 15.94 -4.97
CA TYR A 552 -15.41 14.86 -4.83
C TYR A 552 -14.39 15.00 -5.94
N ILE A 553 -13.13 14.78 -5.57
CA ILE A 553 -12.03 14.82 -6.53
C ILE A 553 -11.41 13.42 -6.57
N CYS A 554 -11.39 12.82 -7.76
CA CYS A 554 -10.78 11.50 -7.96
C CYS A 554 -9.53 11.68 -8.82
N GLN A 555 -8.38 11.62 -8.18
CA GLN A 555 -7.08 11.79 -8.82
C GLN A 555 -6.45 10.42 -9.04
N GLY A 556 -6.44 9.95 -10.28
CA GLY A 556 -5.85 8.67 -10.63
C GLY A 556 -6.49 7.48 -9.93
N PHE A 557 -7.80 7.55 -9.69
CA PHE A 557 -8.52 6.56 -8.91
C PHE A 557 -9.89 6.37 -9.55
N ASN A 558 -10.30 5.12 -9.67
CA ASN A 558 -11.54 4.74 -10.38
C ASN A 558 -12.49 4.01 -9.40
N PRO A 559 -13.15 4.75 -8.49
CA PRO A 559 -13.96 4.11 -7.45
C PRO A 559 -15.14 3.30 -8.00
N VAL A 560 -15.70 3.65 -9.15
CA VAL A 560 -16.79 2.86 -9.73
C VAL A 560 -16.33 1.40 -9.96
N ALA A 561 -15.09 1.22 -10.41
CA ALA A 561 -14.56 -0.13 -10.63
C ALA A 561 -13.98 -0.76 -9.38
N SER A 562 -13.39 0.05 -8.48
CA SER A 562 -12.55 -0.49 -7.40
C SER A 562 -13.20 -0.56 -6.03
N PHE A 563 -14.34 0.11 -5.81
CA PHE A 563 -15.03 0.08 -4.52
C PHE A 563 -16.09 -1.03 -4.51
N PRO A 564 -16.46 -1.52 -3.33
CA PRO A 564 -17.47 -2.57 -3.25
C PRO A 564 -18.86 -2.05 -3.61
N ASN A 565 -19.74 -2.97 -4.00
CA ASN A 565 -21.14 -2.67 -4.33
C ASN A 565 -21.22 -1.52 -5.34
N LYS A 566 -20.82 -1.82 -6.57
CA LYS A 566 -20.75 -0.84 -7.65
C LYS A 566 -22.05 -0.02 -7.79
N ASN A 567 -23.21 -0.66 -7.65
CA ASN A 567 -24.46 0.06 -7.81
C ASN A 567 -24.69 1.09 -6.70
N LYS A 568 -24.25 0.77 -5.47
CA LYS A 568 -24.26 1.77 -4.39
C LYS A 568 -23.34 2.94 -4.73
N VAL A 569 -22.15 2.65 -5.26
CA VAL A 569 -21.18 3.70 -5.61
C VAL A 569 -21.79 4.64 -6.66
N ILE A 570 -22.41 4.09 -7.70
CA ILE A 570 -23.06 4.90 -8.74
C ILE A 570 -24.14 5.79 -8.11
N GLY A 571 -24.96 5.23 -7.24
CA GLY A 571 -26.00 6.00 -6.55
C GLY A 571 -25.42 7.14 -5.72
N CYS A 572 -24.30 6.86 -5.03
CA CYS A 572 -23.66 7.89 -4.20
C CYS A 572 -23.10 9.02 -5.06
N LEU A 573 -22.41 8.69 -6.14
CA LEU A 573 -21.86 9.72 -7.03
C LEU A 573 -22.98 10.56 -7.66
N SER A 574 -24.14 9.96 -7.86
CA SER A 574 -25.30 10.65 -8.43
C SER A 574 -25.88 11.70 -7.50
N LYS A 575 -25.49 11.67 -6.22
CA LYS A 575 -25.94 12.68 -5.24
C LYS A 575 -25.02 13.90 -5.19
N LEU A 576 -23.83 13.82 -5.80
CA LEU A 576 -22.87 14.91 -5.75
C LEU A 576 -23.35 16.09 -6.60
N LYS A 577 -22.98 17.30 -6.18
CA LYS A 577 -23.15 18.48 -7.01
C LYS A 577 -22.08 18.48 -8.11
N PHE A 578 -20.83 18.15 -7.76
CA PHE A 578 -19.75 18.10 -8.75
C PHE A 578 -18.76 16.99 -8.45
N LEU A 579 -18.18 16.47 -9.53
CA LEU A 579 -17.13 15.46 -9.51
C LEU A 579 -16.00 15.93 -10.40
N VAL A 580 -14.77 15.88 -9.89
CA VAL A 580 -13.57 16.20 -10.68
C VAL A 580 -12.76 14.92 -10.81
N THR A 581 -12.46 14.49 -12.03
CA THR A 581 -11.54 13.37 -12.24
C THR A 581 -10.26 13.90 -12.87
N ILE A 582 -9.14 13.47 -12.35
CA ILE A 582 -7.80 13.82 -12.83
C ILE A 582 -7.13 12.49 -13.16
N ASP A 583 -6.94 12.20 -14.44
CA ASP A 583 -6.51 10.86 -14.84
C ASP A 583 -5.90 10.92 -16.24
N PRO A 584 -4.89 10.12 -16.53
CA PRO A 584 -4.43 10.01 -17.91
C PRO A 584 -5.37 9.22 -18.81
N LEU A 585 -6.28 8.42 -18.22
CA LEU A 585 -7.14 7.50 -18.96
C LEU A 585 -8.62 7.82 -18.74
N ASN A 586 -9.43 7.43 -19.70
CA ASN A 586 -10.87 7.45 -19.60
C ASN A 586 -11.33 6.35 -18.65
N THR A 587 -12.09 6.70 -17.61
CA THR A 587 -12.47 5.74 -16.58
C THR A 587 -13.97 5.60 -16.44
N GLU A 588 -14.39 4.48 -15.84
CA GLU A 588 -15.79 4.28 -15.50
C GLU A 588 -16.29 5.36 -14.55
N THR A 589 -15.43 5.84 -13.66
CA THR A 589 -15.83 6.88 -12.72
C THR A 589 -16.17 8.18 -13.43
N SER A 590 -15.35 8.63 -14.39
CA SER A 590 -15.67 9.84 -15.12
C SER A 590 -16.94 9.69 -15.96
N ASN A 591 -17.31 8.46 -16.32
CA ASN A 591 -18.48 8.16 -17.15
C ASN A 591 -19.57 7.44 -16.37
N PHE A 592 -19.64 7.63 -15.06
CA PHE A 592 -20.63 6.93 -14.23
C PHE A 592 -22.07 7.24 -14.64
N TRP A 593 -22.26 8.41 -15.20
CA TRP A 593 -23.58 8.93 -15.59
C TRP A 593 -24.04 8.41 -16.95
N GLN A 594 -23.19 7.71 -17.70
CA GLN A 594 -23.56 7.20 -19.03
C GLN A 594 -24.27 5.86 -18.92
N ASN A 595 -25.32 5.71 -19.73
CA ASN A 595 -26.00 4.42 -19.82
C ASN A 595 -25.17 3.48 -20.69
N HIS A 596 -24.89 2.30 -20.19
CA HIS A 596 -24.17 1.23 -20.90
C HIS A 596 -24.96 -0.09 -20.84
N GLY A 597 -26.29 0.01 -20.86
CA GLY A 597 -27.14 -1.17 -20.77
C GLY A 597 -26.91 -1.90 -19.45
N GLU A 598 -26.84 -3.22 -19.51
CA GLU A 598 -26.64 -4.04 -18.31
C GLU A 598 -25.35 -3.69 -17.58
N LEU A 599 -24.37 -3.17 -18.27
CA LEU A 599 -23.08 -2.85 -17.65
C LEU A 599 -23.18 -1.63 -16.74
N ASN A 600 -24.08 -0.70 -17.03
CA ASN A 600 -24.35 0.46 -16.18
C ASN A 600 -25.74 1.02 -16.52
N GLU A 601 -26.73 0.58 -15.78
CA GLU A 601 -28.12 0.92 -16.03
C GLU A 601 -28.49 2.21 -15.31
N VAL A 602 -28.24 3.35 -15.97
CA VAL A 602 -28.56 4.65 -15.40
C VAL A 602 -29.31 5.49 -16.43
N ASP A 603 -29.97 6.52 -15.95
CA ASP A 603 -30.63 7.52 -16.79
C ASP A 603 -29.87 8.83 -16.65
N SER A 604 -29.07 9.18 -17.65
CA SER A 604 -28.25 10.40 -17.61
C SER A 604 -29.05 11.65 -17.31
N SER A 605 -30.28 11.73 -17.83
CA SER A 605 -31.10 12.93 -17.66
C SER A 605 -31.48 13.18 -16.19
N LYS A 606 -31.43 12.16 -15.36
CA LYS A 606 -31.75 12.26 -13.94
C LYS A 606 -30.54 12.49 -13.05
N ILE A 607 -29.35 12.43 -13.60
CA ILE A 607 -28.10 12.63 -12.82
C ILE A 607 -27.68 14.07 -12.99
N GLN A 608 -27.70 14.82 -11.90
CA GLN A 608 -27.44 16.26 -11.93
C GLN A 608 -26.01 16.64 -11.59
N THR A 609 -25.14 15.67 -11.32
CA THR A 609 -23.74 15.93 -11.02
C THR A 609 -23.02 16.55 -12.21
N GLU A 610 -22.39 17.72 -12.03
CA GLU A 610 -21.46 18.23 -13.04
C GLU A 610 -20.16 17.44 -12.92
N VAL A 611 -19.59 17.08 -14.07
CA VAL A 611 -18.36 16.31 -14.06
C VAL A 611 -17.29 17.04 -14.88
N PHE A 612 -16.10 17.19 -14.26
CA PHE A 612 -14.93 17.73 -14.93
C PHE A 612 -13.94 16.60 -15.12
N ARG A 613 -13.56 16.34 -16.36
CA ARG A 613 -12.62 15.27 -16.69
C ARG A 613 -11.32 15.92 -17.18
N LEU A 614 -10.29 15.89 -16.33
CA LEU A 614 -9.06 16.62 -16.55
C LEU A 614 -7.94 15.67 -16.96
N PRO A 615 -7.31 15.90 -18.13
CA PRO A 615 -6.28 14.98 -18.64
C PRO A 615 -4.96 15.21 -17.92
N SER A 616 -4.41 14.15 -17.32
CA SER A 616 -3.12 14.24 -16.64
C SER A 616 -2.05 13.47 -17.39
N THR A 617 -0.79 13.79 -17.08
CA THR A 617 0.35 13.06 -17.61
C THR A 617 0.44 11.68 -16.97
N CYS A 618 1.20 10.80 -17.60
CA CYS A 618 1.53 9.50 -17.03
C CYS A 618 3.01 9.47 -16.62
N PHE A 619 3.43 8.34 -16.07
CA PHE A 619 4.79 8.16 -15.53
C PHE A 619 5.89 8.57 -16.52
N ALA A 620 5.67 8.35 -17.81
CA ALA A 620 6.69 8.62 -18.84
C ALA A 620 6.84 10.11 -19.15
N GLU A 621 5.91 10.92 -18.69
CA GLU A 621 5.78 12.30 -19.09
C GLU A 621 6.10 13.28 -17.97
N GLU A 622 6.74 12.80 -16.91
CA GLU A 622 7.11 13.65 -15.77
C GLU A 622 8.32 13.10 -15.03
N ASN A 623 9.02 13.98 -14.32
CA ASN A 623 10.06 13.60 -13.36
C ASN A 623 9.40 13.28 -12.01
N GLY A 624 10.05 12.44 -11.21
CA GLY A 624 9.57 12.21 -9.87
C GLY A 624 10.17 10.96 -9.24
N SER A 625 9.68 10.62 -8.06
CA SER A 625 10.15 9.41 -7.38
C SER A 625 8.97 8.54 -6.98
N ILE A 626 9.24 7.24 -6.87
CA ILE A 626 8.28 6.28 -6.30
C ILE A 626 8.98 5.46 -5.22
N VAL A 627 8.17 4.88 -4.33
CA VAL A 627 8.67 3.95 -3.31
C VAL A 627 8.07 2.57 -3.61
N ASN A 628 8.92 1.62 -3.97
CA ASN A 628 8.42 0.26 -4.22
C ASN A 628 8.14 -0.45 -2.88
N SER A 629 7.65 -1.70 -2.94
CA SER A 629 7.36 -2.45 -1.72
C SER A 629 8.56 -2.52 -0.77
N GLY A 630 9.76 -2.65 -1.30
CA GLY A 630 10.98 -2.75 -0.50
C GLY A 630 11.44 -1.45 0.13
N ARG A 631 10.64 -0.41 0.06
CA ARG A 631 10.92 0.91 0.64
C ARG A 631 12.04 1.67 -0.09
N TRP A 632 12.35 1.28 -1.32
CA TRP A 632 13.36 1.96 -2.11
C TRP A 632 12.72 3.15 -2.82
N LEU A 633 13.19 4.37 -2.53
CA LEU A 633 12.81 5.58 -3.25
C LEU A 633 13.65 5.63 -4.51
N GLN A 634 12.98 5.61 -5.66
CA GLN A 634 13.63 5.53 -6.96
C GLN A 634 13.20 6.72 -7.80
N TRP A 635 14.19 7.53 -8.23
CA TRP A 635 13.92 8.66 -9.10
C TRP A 635 13.72 8.16 -10.53
N HIS A 636 12.76 8.76 -11.23
CA HIS A 636 12.57 8.52 -12.65
C HIS A 636 12.54 9.85 -13.40
N TRP A 637 12.93 9.80 -14.67
CA TRP A 637 13.08 10.98 -15.51
C TRP A 637 12.04 11.00 -16.60
N LYS A 638 11.55 12.21 -16.93
CA LYS A 638 10.62 12.43 -18.04
C LYS A 638 11.27 12.00 -19.34
N GLY A 639 10.57 11.19 -20.14
CA GLY A 639 11.05 10.72 -21.43
C GLY A 639 10.22 11.18 -22.60
N ALA A 640 9.05 11.77 -22.37
CA ALA A 640 8.16 12.15 -23.46
C ALA A 640 7.31 13.35 -23.03
N ASP A 641 6.74 14.01 -24.04
CA ASP A 641 5.78 15.08 -23.81
C ASP A 641 4.37 14.52 -23.72
N ALA A 642 3.51 15.24 -23.00
CA ALA A 642 2.13 14.81 -22.78
C ALA A 642 1.32 14.89 -24.08
N PRO A 643 0.31 14.03 -24.24
CA PRO A 643 -0.59 14.14 -25.39
C PRO A 643 -1.51 15.35 -25.25
N GLY A 644 -1.91 15.92 -26.39
CA GLY A 644 -2.81 17.06 -26.39
C GLY A 644 -2.30 18.20 -25.53
N ILE A 645 -3.12 18.67 -24.61
CA ILE A 645 -2.75 19.73 -23.67
C ILE A 645 -2.78 19.22 -22.22
N ALA A 646 -2.59 17.93 -22.02
CA ALA A 646 -2.57 17.34 -20.69
C ALA A 646 -1.47 18.00 -19.83
N LEU A 647 -1.74 18.09 -18.53
CA LEU A 647 -0.82 18.70 -17.56
C LEU A 647 -0.46 17.66 -16.49
N THR A 648 0.64 17.90 -15.80
CA THR A 648 0.96 17.05 -14.64
C THR A 648 -0.07 17.25 -13.54
N ASP A 649 -0.21 16.27 -12.69
CA ASP A 649 -1.09 16.40 -11.52
C ASP A 649 -0.71 17.62 -10.69
N GLY A 650 0.59 17.87 -10.53
CA GLY A 650 1.03 19.04 -9.78
C GLY A 650 0.59 20.36 -10.42
N GLU A 651 0.64 20.43 -11.75
CA GLU A 651 0.15 21.62 -12.46
C GLU A 651 -1.36 21.79 -12.31
N ILE A 652 -2.10 20.67 -12.34
CA ILE A 652 -3.56 20.72 -12.20
C ILE A 652 -3.94 21.18 -10.79
N LEU A 653 -3.33 20.59 -9.78
CA LEU A 653 -3.59 21.00 -8.40
C LEU A 653 -3.22 22.47 -8.18
N SER A 654 -2.07 22.88 -8.73
CA SER A 654 -1.64 24.28 -8.61
C SER A 654 -2.63 25.22 -9.29
N GLY A 655 -3.14 24.85 -10.46
CA GLY A 655 -4.12 25.66 -11.17
C GLY A 655 -5.37 25.91 -10.33
N ILE A 656 -5.85 24.87 -9.67
CA ILE A 656 -7.02 25.01 -8.80
C ILE A 656 -6.66 25.81 -7.54
N PHE A 657 -5.54 25.44 -6.89
CA PHE A 657 -5.17 26.02 -5.60
C PHE A 657 -4.85 27.51 -5.70
N LEU A 658 -4.13 27.92 -6.73
CA LEU A 658 -3.77 29.33 -6.89
C LEU A 658 -5.00 30.19 -7.17
N ARG A 659 -5.99 29.64 -7.86
CA ARG A 659 -7.25 30.37 -8.05
C ARG A 659 -8.01 30.49 -6.73
N LEU A 660 -8.02 29.42 -5.94
CA LEU A 660 -8.66 29.49 -4.63
C LEU A 660 -7.96 30.51 -3.74
N ARG A 661 -6.63 30.54 -3.74
CA ARG A 661 -5.88 31.52 -2.94
C ARG A 661 -6.22 32.96 -3.37
N LYS A 662 -6.26 33.18 -4.68
CA LYS A 662 -6.62 34.51 -5.18
C LYS A 662 -8.03 34.91 -4.71
N MET A 663 -8.98 34.01 -4.85
CA MET A 663 -10.36 34.28 -4.43
C MET A 663 -10.44 34.55 -2.93
N TYR A 664 -9.73 33.80 -2.10
CA TYR A 664 -9.74 34.02 -0.66
C TYR A 664 -9.04 35.31 -0.28
N ALA A 665 -7.99 35.70 -1.00
CA ALA A 665 -7.29 36.97 -0.74
C ALA A 665 -8.18 38.16 -1.10
N GLU A 666 -8.95 38.05 -2.19
CA GLU A 666 -9.76 39.17 -2.69
C GLU A 666 -11.14 39.25 -2.04
N GLN A 667 -11.74 38.10 -1.74
CA GLN A 667 -13.16 38.05 -1.33
C GLN A 667 -13.34 37.59 0.12
N GLY A 668 -12.28 37.05 0.74
CA GLY A 668 -12.45 36.46 2.07
C GLY A 668 -13.28 35.18 1.99
N GLY A 669 -13.91 34.83 3.08
CA GLY A 669 -14.70 33.62 3.19
C GLY A 669 -14.31 32.86 4.44
N ALA A 670 -14.52 31.53 4.41
CA ALA A 670 -14.25 30.66 5.57
C ALA A 670 -12.74 30.48 5.74
N ASN A 671 -12.23 30.93 6.88
CA ASN A 671 -10.84 30.78 7.31
C ASN A 671 -9.84 30.98 6.15
N PRO A 672 -9.73 32.21 5.63
CA PRO A 672 -8.79 32.44 4.54
C PRO A 672 -7.34 32.18 4.91
N ASP A 673 -6.97 32.37 6.18
CA ASP A 673 -5.59 32.19 6.63
C ASP A 673 -5.13 30.74 6.44
N GLN A 674 -6.01 29.77 6.63
CA GLN A 674 -5.67 28.35 6.43
C GLN A 674 -5.19 28.11 4.99
N VAL A 675 -5.88 28.72 4.02
CA VAL A 675 -5.55 28.59 2.61
C VAL A 675 -4.32 29.44 2.25
N LEU A 676 -4.29 30.69 2.75
CA LEU A 676 -3.27 31.65 2.33
C LEU A 676 -1.91 31.38 2.97
N ASN A 677 -1.87 30.78 4.15
CA ASN A 677 -0.62 30.56 4.87
C ASN A 677 0.12 29.29 4.46
N MET A 678 -0.55 28.36 3.78
CA MET A 678 0.14 27.16 3.27
C MET A 678 1.16 27.58 2.22
N THR A 679 2.41 27.12 2.35
CA THR A 679 3.46 27.51 1.39
C THR A 679 3.18 26.89 0.02
N TRP A 680 3.47 27.67 -1.01
CA TRP A 680 3.45 27.18 -2.39
C TRP A 680 4.56 27.95 -3.11
N ASN A 681 5.75 27.93 -2.48
CA ASN A 681 6.89 28.80 -2.84
C ASN A 681 7.80 28.13 -3.84
N TYR A 682 7.26 27.83 -5.00
CA TYR A 682 8.00 27.20 -6.08
C TYR A 682 8.40 28.29 -7.08
N ALA A 683 9.52 28.08 -7.78
CA ALA A 683 10.03 29.09 -8.71
C ALA A 683 8.95 29.54 -9.70
N ILE A 684 8.16 28.57 -10.17
CA ILE A 684 6.98 28.85 -11.00
C ILE A 684 5.81 28.20 -10.24
N PRO A 685 5.02 28.99 -9.49
CA PRO A 685 4.01 28.38 -8.62
C PRO A 685 2.99 27.50 -9.34
N HIS A 686 2.63 27.83 -10.58
CA HIS A 686 1.68 27.02 -11.32
C HIS A 686 2.32 25.79 -11.98
N GLU A 687 3.62 25.62 -11.83
CA GLU A 687 4.37 24.53 -12.45
C GLU A 687 5.47 24.05 -11.48
N PRO A 688 5.10 23.53 -10.30
CA PRO A 688 6.13 23.11 -9.33
C PRO A 688 7.00 22.02 -9.93
N LYS A 689 8.30 22.18 -9.80
CA LYS A 689 9.24 21.15 -10.29
C LYS A 689 9.39 20.05 -9.24
N SER A 690 9.41 18.80 -9.69
CA SER A 690 9.55 17.66 -8.80
C SER A 690 10.80 17.77 -7.92
N GLU A 691 11.89 18.33 -8.47
CA GLU A 691 13.13 18.51 -7.70
C GLU A 691 12.90 19.43 -6.52
N GLU A 692 12.20 20.56 -6.72
CA GLU A 692 11.91 21.49 -5.63
C GLU A 692 11.06 20.83 -4.56
N VAL A 693 10.07 20.05 -4.97
CA VAL A 693 9.16 19.38 -4.04
C VAL A 693 9.91 18.30 -3.26
N ALA A 694 10.76 17.53 -3.94
CA ALA A 694 11.57 16.51 -3.29
C ALA A 694 12.50 17.12 -2.24
N MET A 695 13.11 18.27 -2.54
CA MET A 695 13.96 18.95 -1.57
C MET A 695 13.18 19.46 -0.37
N GLU A 696 11.94 19.91 -0.58
CA GLU A 696 11.09 20.34 0.52
C GLU A 696 10.71 19.15 1.42
N SER A 697 10.43 18.01 0.81
CA SER A 697 10.11 16.79 1.57
C SER A 697 11.30 16.32 2.40
N ASN A 698 12.49 16.34 1.81
CA ASN A 698 13.72 15.97 2.50
C ASN A 698 14.01 16.91 3.67
N GLY A 699 13.89 18.21 3.41
CA GLY A 699 14.10 19.21 4.44
C GLY A 699 15.44 19.90 4.37
N LYS A 700 15.47 21.07 5.01
CA LYS A 700 16.66 21.92 5.03
C LYS A 700 16.79 22.65 6.35
N ALA A 701 17.99 23.16 6.62
CA ALA A 701 18.24 24.00 7.78
C ALA A 701 17.75 25.42 7.50
N LEU A 702 17.04 26.02 8.44
CA LEU A 702 16.60 27.41 8.34
C LEU A 702 17.53 28.34 9.11
N ALA A 703 18.47 27.75 9.86
CA ALA A 703 19.56 28.44 10.57
C ALA A 703 20.70 27.44 10.67
N ASP A 704 21.91 27.90 11.02
CA ASP A 704 22.99 26.97 11.25
C ASP A 704 22.64 26.02 12.38
N ILE A 705 22.85 24.71 12.14
CA ILE A 705 22.55 23.65 13.10
C ILE A 705 23.89 23.19 13.69
N THR A 706 23.99 23.18 15.02
CA THR A 706 25.21 22.82 15.72
C THR A 706 25.07 21.49 16.44
N ASP A 707 26.20 20.79 16.57
CA ASP A 707 26.29 19.60 17.40
C ASP A 707 26.25 20.05 18.86
N PRO A 708 25.28 19.59 19.68
CA PRO A 708 25.17 20.03 21.06
C PRO A 708 26.40 19.69 21.90
N ALA A 709 27.14 18.62 21.58
CA ALA A 709 28.31 18.21 22.34
C ALA A 709 29.55 19.05 22.03
N THR A 710 29.73 19.43 20.77
CA THR A 710 30.96 20.11 20.35
C THR A 710 30.76 21.58 19.97
N GLY A 711 29.54 22.00 19.69
CA GLY A 711 29.26 23.34 19.19
C GLY A 711 29.62 23.55 17.73
N ALA A 712 30.13 22.53 17.05
CA ALA A 712 30.47 22.66 15.64
C ALA A 712 29.23 22.73 14.77
N VAL A 713 29.27 23.56 13.71
CA VAL A 713 28.18 23.63 12.74
C VAL A 713 28.18 22.35 11.91
N ILE A 714 27.06 21.59 11.96
CA ILE A 714 26.93 20.35 11.20
C ILE A 714 26.09 20.52 9.95
N VAL A 715 25.17 21.51 9.94
CA VAL A 715 24.42 21.87 8.73
C VAL A 715 24.33 23.39 8.70
N LYS A 716 24.72 23.99 7.58
CA LYS A 716 24.64 25.42 7.40
C LYS A 716 23.26 25.84 6.95
N LYS A 717 22.86 27.05 7.33
CA LYS A 717 21.59 27.63 6.91
C LYS A 717 21.41 27.46 5.40
N GLY A 718 20.25 26.96 4.98
CA GLY A 718 19.89 26.75 3.58
C GLY A 718 20.29 25.40 3.00
N GLN A 719 21.14 24.64 3.68
CA GLN A 719 21.56 23.33 3.19
C GLN A 719 20.48 22.28 3.44
N GLN A 720 20.38 21.32 2.52
CA GLN A 720 19.52 20.16 2.70
C GLN A 720 20.02 19.31 3.87
N LEU A 721 19.09 18.62 4.52
CA LEU A 721 19.41 17.73 5.65
C LEU A 721 19.85 16.37 5.13
N SER A 722 20.71 15.71 5.91
CA SER A 722 21.23 14.39 5.57
C SER A 722 20.54 13.25 6.35
N SER A 723 19.72 13.60 7.34
CA SER A 723 19.13 12.60 8.24
C SER A 723 18.04 13.23 9.08
N PHE A 724 17.05 12.44 9.46
CA PHE A 724 16.03 12.93 10.39
C PHE A 724 16.61 13.22 11.79
N ALA A 725 17.79 12.71 12.09
CA ALA A 725 18.46 13.03 13.36
C ALA A 725 18.84 14.50 13.48
N GLN A 726 18.89 15.22 12.35
CA GLN A 726 19.22 16.65 12.34
C GLN A 726 18.02 17.56 12.56
N LEU A 727 16.81 17.00 12.63
CA LEU A 727 15.61 17.79 12.83
C LEU A 727 15.55 18.40 14.23
N ARG A 728 14.95 19.58 14.33
CA ARG A 728 14.81 20.34 15.57
C ARG A 728 13.34 20.71 15.77
N ASP A 729 12.96 21.01 17.02
CA ASP A 729 11.61 21.43 17.35
C ASP A 729 11.53 22.91 17.73
N ASP A 730 12.54 23.69 17.35
CA ASP A 730 12.62 25.12 17.69
C ASP A 730 12.44 26.04 16.47
N GLY A 731 12.04 25.47 15.35
CA GLY A 731 11.81 26.25 14.12
C GLY A 731 13.05 26.42 13.26
N THR A 732 14.19 25.81 13.62
CA THR A 732 15.44 25.98 12.84
C THR A 732 15.59 24.96 11.71
N THR A 733 14.66 24.02 11.59
CA THR A 733 14.62 23.09 10.45
C THR A 733 13.23 23.03 9.86
N SER A 734 13.17 22.73 8.55
CA SER A 734 11.91 22.38 7.89
C SER A 734 12.10 21.04 7.21
N CYS A 735 11.04 20.22 7.22
CA CYS A 735 11.10 18.88 6.60
C CYS A 735 9.69 18.38 6.37
N GLY A 736 9.30 18.24 5.10
CA GLY A 736 7.94 17.85 4.77
C GLY A 736 7.59 16.43 5.17
N CYS A 737 8.59 15.52 5.17
CA CYS A 737 8.34 14.11 5.51
C CYS A 737 9.60 13.53 6.16
N TRP A 738 9.58 13.36 7.47
CA TRP A 738 10.77 13.01 8.22
C TRP A 738 11.40 11.67 7.79
N ILE A 739 10.59 10.70 7.39
CA ILE A 739 11.18 9.42 6.97
C ILE A 739 11.90 9.52 5.64
N PHE A 740 11.65 10.59 4.88
CA PHE A 740 12.36 10.84 3.63
C PHE A 740 13.63 11.70 3.82
N ALA A 741 13.89 12.17 5.04
CA ALA A 741 15.09 12.98 5.29
C ALA A 741 16.35 12.13 5.06
N GLY A 742 17.21 12.62 4.19
CA GLY A 742 18.37 11.88 3.68
C GLY A 742 18.24 11.50 2.23
N SER A 743 17.04 11.63 1.65
CA SER A 743 16.82 11.27 0.25
C SER A 743 17.37 12.31 -0.73
N TRP A 744 17.57 13.53 -0.25
CA TRP A 744 18.20 14.60 -1.06
C TRP A 744 19.12 15.42 -0.15
N THR A 745 20.39 15.07 -0.14
CA THR A 745 21.38 15.66 0.76
C THR A 745 22.13 16.79 0.07
N PRO A 746 23.06 17.46 0.77
CA PRO A 746 23.91 18.44 0.07
C PRO A 746 24.68 17.85 -1.11
N GLU A 747 24.91 16.54 -1.14
CA GLU A 747 25.56 15.88 -2.29
C GLU A 747 24.61 15.65 -3.46
N GLY A 748 23.32 15.87 -3.26
CA GLY A 748 22.33 15.76 -4.32
C GLY A 748 21.26 14.71 -4.08
N ASN A 749 20.59 14.35 -5.15
CA ASN A 749 19.44 13.44 -5.14
C ASN A 749 19.90 12.00 -4.94
N GLN A 750 19.73 11.49 -3.73
CA GLN A 750 20.13 10.13 -3.39
C GLN A 750 19.24 9.07 -4.02
N MET A 751 18.02 9.46 -4.40
CA MET A 751 17.08 8.57 -5.07
C MET A 751 17.49 8.26 -6.51
N ALA A 752 18.36 9.13 -7.07
CA ALA A 752 18.84 8.99 -8.45
C ALA A 752 20.13 8.18 -8.56
N ARG A 753 20.65 7.67 -7.44
CA ARG A 753 21.89 6.88 -7.46
C ARG A 753 21.66 5.57 -8.22
N ARG A 754 22.66 5.16 -8.99
CA ARG A 754 22.52 4.00 -9.89
C ARG A 754 23.73 3.07 -9.84
N ASP A 755 24.37 2.96 -8.68
CA ASP A 755 25.47 2.02 -8.46
C ASP A 755 24.86 0.70 -7.94
N ASN A 756 24.90 -0.32 -8.78
CA ASN A 756 24.29 -1.61 -8.46
C ASN A 756 25.26 -2.61 -7.84
N ALA A 757 26.44 -2.17 -7.40
CA ALA A 757 27.40 -3.05 -6.76
C ALA A 757 26.81 -3.66 -5.47
N ASP A 758 27.10 -4.92 -5.26
CA ASP A 758 26.61 -5.64 -4.08
C ASP A 758 27.77 -6.49 -3.51
N PRO A 759 28.71 -5.86 -2.81
CA PRO A 759 29.84 -6.61 -2.27
C PRO A 759 29.45 -7.66 -1.24
N SER A 760 28.29 -7.50 -0.59
CA SER A 760 27.83 -8.48 0.40
C SER A 760 27.35 -9.79 -0.21
N GLY A 761 26.85 -9.74 -1.45
CA GLY A 761 26.14 -10.86 -2.04
C GLY A 761 24.73 -11.07 -1.51
N LEU A 762 24.29 -10.22 -0.57
CA LEU A 762 22.96 -10.36 0.04
C LEU A 762 21.87 -9.60 -0.72
N GLY A 763 22.24 -8.77 -1.70
CA GLY A 763 21.27 -8.06 -2.50
C GLY A 763 20.91 -6.67 -2.01
N ASN A 764 21.60 -6.15 -1.00
CA ASN A 764 21.22 -4.86 -0.42
C ASN A 764 21.53 -3.67 -1.34
N THR A 765 22.56 -3.75 -2.17
CA THR A 765 22.90 -2.72 -3.17
C THR A 765 22.73 -1.30 -2.63
N LEU A 766 23.50 -0.98 -1.58
CA LEU A 766 23.31 0.29 -0.86
C LEU A 766 23.53 1.53 -1.72
N GLY A 767 24.20 1.38 -2.86
CA GLY A 767 24.45 2.48 -3.79
C GLY A 767 23.36 2.70 -4.83
N TRP A 768 22.30 1.90 -4.84
CA TRP A 768 21.20 2.03 -5.80
C TRP A 768 20.02 2.70 -5.14
N ALA A 769 19.55 3.82 -5.71
CA ALA A 769 18.41 4.55 -5.18
C ALA A 769 18.60 4.81 -3.67
N TRP A 770 17.54 4.89 -2.89
CA TRP A 770 17.64 5.18 -1.45
C TRP A 770 16.45 4.53 -0.76
N ALA A 771 16.68 3.93 0.40
CA ALA A 771 15.59 3.28 1.14
C ALA A 771 15.36 3.99 2.47
N TRP A 772 14.08 4.25 2.79
CA TRP A 772 13.82 4.81 4.10
C TRP A 772 13.79 3.70 5.16
N PRO A 773 14.13 4.01 6.42
CA PRO A 773 14.78 5.23 6.90
C PRO A 773 16.30 5.11 6.74
N LEU A 774 16.92 6.20 6.37
CA LEU A 774 18.39 6.32 6.37
C LEU A 774 19.10 5.29 5.49
N ASN A 775 18.51 4.99 4.37
CA ASN A 775 19.04 4.01 3.39
C ASN A 775 19.12 2.59 3.94
N ARG A 776 18.36 2.28 4.99
CA ARG A 776 18.33 0.94 5.61
C ARG A 776 17.51 -0.02 4.76
N ARG A 777 18.07 -1.14 4.40
CA ARG A 777 17.43 -2.08 3.50
C ARG A 777 16.57 -3.11 4.22
N ILE A 778 16.96 -3.50 5.43
CA ILE A 778 16.21 -4.46 6.24
C ILE A 778 15.91 -3.81 7.60
N LEU A 779 14.64 -3.75 7.95
CA LEU A 779 14.21 -3.13 9.20
C LEU A 779 14.51 -4.05 10.39
N TYR A 780 14.71 -3.45 11.55
CA TYR A 780 14.91 -4.17 12.81
C TYR A 780 16.19 -5.00 12.79
N ASN A 781 17.20 -4.51 12.09
CA ASN A 781 18.34 -5.36 11.70
C ASN A 781 19.31 -5.69 12.84
N ARG A 782 19.24 -5.00 13.99
CA ARG A 782 20.00 -5.48 15.14
C ARG A 782 19.47 -6.82 15.69
N ALA A 783 18.21 -7.16 15.34
CA ALA A 783 17.67 -8.48 15.71
C ALA A 783 18.29 -9.61 14.88
N SER A 784 19.09 -9.29 13.86
CA SER A 784 19.83 -10.31 13.12
C SER A 784 21.00 -10.86 13.93
N ALA A 785 21.31 -10.22 15.06
CA ALA A 785 22.35 -10.64 15.98
C ALA A 785 21.73 -11.04 17.32
N ASP A 786 22.40 -11.92 18.05
CA ASP A 786 21.95 -12.34 19.38
C ASP A 786 22.19 -11.20 20.39
N PRO A 787 21.73 -11.36 21.64
CA PRO A 787 21.91 -10.29 22.63
C PRO A 787 23.35 -9.89 22.93
N GLN A 788 24.33 -10.72 22.54
CA GLN A 788 25.75 -10.40 22.68
C GLN A 788 26.33 -9.73 21.44
N GLY A 789 25.50 -9.57 20.37
CA GLY A 789 25.96 -8.90 19.17
C GLY A 789 26.56 -9.80 18.10
N ASN A 790 26.38 -11.13 18.24
CA ASN A 790 26.88 -12.09 17.26
C ASN A 790 25.77 -12.51 16.30
N PRO A 791 26.04 -12.57 15.01
CA PRO A 791 24.98 -12.97 14.05
C PRO A 791 24.40 -14.33 14.40
N TRP A 792 23.08 -14.47 14.30
CA TRP A 792 22.44 -15.79 14.43
C TRP A 792 22.99 -16.75 13.37
N ASP A 793 23.23 -16.23 12.17
CA ASP A 793 23.79 -17.03 11.07
C ASP A 793 25.02 -16.30 10.52
N PRO A 794 26.23 -16.74 10.88
CA PRO A 794 27.44 -16.08 10.37
C PRO A 794 27.58 -16.09 8.85
N LYS A 795 26.91 -17.02 8.16
CA LYS A 795 26.98 -17.08 6.68
C LYS A 795 26.17 -15.98 6.01
N ARG A 796 25.20 -15.41 6.72
CA ARG A 796 24.38 -14.33 6.20
C ARG A 796 24.43 -13.15 7.16
N GLN A 797 25.64 -12.78 7.55
CA GLN A 797 25.84 -11.71 8.51
C GLN A 797 25.31 -10.40 7.98
N LEU A 798 24.32 -9.83 8.66
CA LEU A 798 23.80 -8.53 8.33
C LEU A 798 24.45 -7.47 9.21
N LEU A 799 24.47 -7.70 10.53
CA LEU A 799 25.13 -6.85 11.51
C LEU A 799 25.90 -7.70 12.51
N LYS A 800 27.01 -7.15 13.00
CA LYS A 800 27.80 -7.76 14.07
C LYS A 800 28.40 -6.65 14.94
N TRP A 801 28.40 -6.85 16.24
CA TRP A 801 29.11 -5.96 17.18
C TRP A 801 30.57 -6.37 17.22
N ASP A 802 31.47 -5.43 16.94
CA ASP A 802 32.90 -5.75 16.87
C ASP A 802 33.62 -5.45 18.18
N GLY A 803 32.90 -5.13 19.24
CA GLY A 803 33.43 -4.73 20.52
C GLY A 803 33.38 -3.21 20.74
N THR A 804 33.20 -2.45 19.66
CA THR A 804 33.17 -0.99 19.71
C THR A 804 31.97 -0.42 18.98
N LYS A 805 31.64 -1.00 17.83
CA LYS A 805 30.55 -0.48 16.98
C LYS A 805 29.89 -1.62 16.20
N TRP A 806 28.71 -1.33 15.67
CA TRP A 806 28.04 -2.26 14.77
C TRP A 806 28.66 -2.18 13.39
N THR A 807 28.97 -3.34 12.81
CA THR A 807 29.55 -3.46 11.47
C THR A 807 28.68 -4.44 10.66
N GLY A 808 28.76 -4.37 9.35
CA GLY A 808 28.05 -5.31 8.48
C GLY A 808 27.58 -4.68 7.19
N TRP A 809 26.56 -5.31 6.61
CA TRP A 809 26.13 -5.02 5.24
C TRP A 809 24.83 -4.22 5.16
N ASP A 810 24.40 -3.63 6.27
CA ASP A 810 23.27 -2.71 6.27
C ASP A 810 23.50 -1.62 7.32
N ILE A 811 22.62 -0.62 7.32
CA ILE A 811 22.72 0.49 8.26
C ILE A 811 22.02 0.07 9.56
N PRO A 812 22.71 0.08 10.71
CA PRO A 812 22.07 -0.34 11.96
C PRO A 812 20.83 0.50 12.27
N ASP A 813 19.80 -0.15 12.83
CA ASP A 813 18.58 0.57 13.21
C ASP A 813 18.85 1.63 14.30
N TYR A 814 19.88 1.43 15.11
CA TYR A 814 20.31 2.41 16.12
C TYR A 814 21.76 2.16 16.44
N SER A 815 22.64 2.91 15.80
CA SER A 815 24.08 2.67 15.86
C SER A 815 24.70 2.90 17.25
N ALA A 816 24.06 3.76 18.06
CA ALA A 816 24.59 4.16 19.36
C ALA A 816 24.28 3.15 20.48
N ALA A 817 23.57 2.06 20.18
CA ALA A 817 23.15 1.09 21.22
C ALA A 817 24.01 -0.17 21.16
N PRO A 818 25.01 -0.31 22.04
CA PRO A 818 25.75 -1.57 22.08
C PRO A 818 24.89 -2.71 22.62
N PRO A 819 25.29 -3.96 22.41
CA PRO A 819 24.61 -5.10 23.04
C PRO A 819 24.56 -4.91 24.56
N GLY A 820 23.41 -5.22 25.16
CA GLY A 820 23.22 -5.08 26.60
C GLY A 820 22.83 -3.68 27.05
N SER A 821 22.66 -2.73 26.12
CA SER A 821 22.33 -1.35 26.48
C SER A 821 20.88 -1.19 26.98
N GLY A 822 20.03 -2.17 26.75
CA GLY A 822 18.61 -2.02 27.05
C GLY A 822 17.77 -1.47 25.91
N VAL A 823 18.41 -1.07 24.79
CA VAL A 823 17.68 -0.55 23.63
C VAL A 823 17.40 -1.71 22.67
N GLY A 824 16.15 -2.14 22.62
CA GLY A 824 15.74 -3.25 21.77
C GLY A 824 15.74 -2.91 20.29
N PRO A 825 15.78 -3.95 19.44
CA PRO A 825 15.89 -3.73 17.99
C PRO A 825 14.60 -3.26 17.32
N PHE A 826 13.45 -3.38 18.00
CA PHE A 826 12.21 -2.87 17.43
C PHE A 826 12.07 -1.41 17.82
N ILE A 827 12.85 -0.58 17.17
CA ILE A 827 13.21 0.76 17.60
C ILE A 827 12.04 1.76 17.51
N MET A 828 10.91 1.34 17.00
CA MET A 828 9.71 2.18 16.95
C MET A 828 8.66 1.72 17.95
N GLN A 829 8.99 0.77 18.83
CA GLN A 829 8.09 0.32 19.90
C GLN A 829 8.53 0.89 21.24
N GLN A 830 7.56 1.09 22.14
CA GLN A 830 7.84 1.65 23.46
C GLN A 830 8.71 0.74 24.33
N GLU A 831 8.63 -0.56 24.13
CA GLU A 831 9.46 -1.51 24.87
C GLU A 831 10.61 -2.04 24.02
N GLY A 832 10.71 -1.64 22.76
CA GLY A 832 11.77 -2.08 21.87
C GLY A 832 11.67 -3.52 21.43
N MET A 833 10.50 -4.13 21.55
CA MET A 833 10.28 -5.55 21.30
C MET A 833 9.21 -5.78 20.25
N GLY A 834 9.32 -6.90 19.53
CA GLY A 834 8.22 -7.37 18.69
C GLY A 834 7.06 -7.81 19.57
N ARG A 835 5.84 -7.52 19.16
CA ARG A 835 4.67 -7.75 20.01
C ARG A 835 3.89 -8.98 19.59
N LEU A 836 3.91 -9.98 20.44
CA LEU A 836 3.00 -11.12 20.33
C LEU A 836 1.60 -10.72 20.80
N PHE A 837 1.53 -9.88 21.83
CA PHE A 837 0.32 -9.28 22.37
C PHE A 837 0.34 -7.80 21.95
N ALA A 838 -0.67 -7.37 21.18
CA ALA A 838 -0.62 -6.06 20.55
C ALA A 838 -1.07 -4.90 21.44
N LEU A 839 -1.37 -5.14 22.68
CA LEU A 839 -1.91 -4.13 23.58
C LEU A 839 -3.22 -3.58 23.01
N ASP A 840 -3.45 -2.29 23.19
CA ASP A 840 -4.70 -1.64 22.78
C ASP A 840 -4.66 -1.13 21.33
N LYS A 841 -3.77 -1.67 20.50
CA LYS A 841 -3.53 -1.11 19.17
C LYS A 841 -4.42 -1.67 18.07
N MET A 842 -5.10 -2.79 18.32
CA MET A 842 -5.99 -3.41 17.34
C MET A 842 -7.44 -3.25 17.76
N ALA A 843 -8.33 -3.07 16.79
CA ALA A 843 -9.75 -2.84 17.10
C ALA A 843 -10.42 -4.09 17.67
N GLU A 844 -10.03 -5.28 17.20
CA GLU A 844 -10.76 -6.52 17.51
C GLU A 844 -10.04 -7.45 18.47
N GLY A 845 -8.93 -7.02 19.06
CA GLY A 845 -8.27 -7.81 20.08
C GLY A 845 -6.76 -7.76 20.04
N PRO A 846 -6.11 -8.00 21.17
CA PRO A 846 -4.64 -7.99 21.21
C PRO A 846 -3.99 -9.27 20.69
N PHE A 847 -4.78 -10.34 20.55
CA PHE A 847 -4.40 -11.57 19.84
C PHE A 847 -5.35 -11.78 18.67
N PRO A 848 -4.89 -12.36 17.56
CA PRO A 848 -5.80 -12.72 16.47
C PRO A 848 -6.78 -13.81 16.89
N GLU A 849 -7.99 -13.75 16.35
CA GLU A 849 -9.02 -14.77 16.60
C GLU A 849 -9.78 -14.99 15.30
N HIS A 850 -10.18 -16.24 15.08
CA HIS A 850 -10.92 -16.58 13.87
C HIS A 850 -12.37 -16.10 13.98
N TYR A 851 -12.78 -15.28 13.01
CA TYR A 851 -14.19 -14.94 12.79
C TYR A 851 -14.50 -15.22 11.32
N GLU A 852 -15.73 -15.62 11.06
CA GLU A 852 -16.18 -15.90 9.70
C GLU A 852 -16.37 -14.61 8.92
N PRO A 853 -16.27 -14.66 7.59
CA PRO A 853 -16.70 -13.51 6.76
C PRO A 853 -18.15 -13.14 7.06
N PHE A 854 -18.52 -11.89 6.81
CA PHE A 854 -19.90 -11.48 7.01
C PHE A 854 -20.89 -12.33 6.21
N GLU A 855 -20.48 -12.77 5.01
CA GLU A 855 -21.28 -13.70 4.21
C GLU A 855 -20.63 -15.09 4.29
N THR A 856 -20.79 -15.74 5.42
CA THR A 856 -20.21 -17.06 5.60
C THR A 856 -21.07 -18.13 4.92
N PRO A 857 -20.43 -19.10 4.21
CA PRO A 857 -21.20 -20.22 3.68
C PRO A 857 -21.65 -21.20 4.75
N LEU A 858 -21.10 -21.10 5.97
CA LEU A 858 -21.43 -22.02 7.05
C LEU A 858 -22.68 -21.63 7.84
N GLY A 859 -23.04 -20.35 7.83
CA GLY A 859 -24.11 -19.84 8.63
C GLY A 859 -23.81 -19.75 10.12
N THR A 860 -22.60 -20.11 10.54
CA THR A 860 -22.19 -20.10 11.94
C THR A 860 -20.68 -20.00 12.00
N ASN A 861 -20.14 -19.69 13.18
CA ASN A 861 -18.71 -19.76 13.44
C ASN A 861 -18.48 -21.04 14.25
N PRO A 862 -17.73 -22.01 13.70
CA PRO A 862 -17.53 -23.27 14.42
C PRO A 862 -16.89 -23.15 15.80
N LEU A 863 -16.12 -22.08 16.04
CA LEU A 863 -15.52 -21.84 17.35
C LEU A 863 -16.43 -21.08 18.30
N HIS A 864 -17.23 -20.17 17.75
CA HIS A 864 -17.99 -19.24 18.58
C HIS A 864 -19.37 -19.02 17.96
N PRO A 865 -20.33 -19.92 18.19
CA PRO A 865 -21.64 -19.78 17.53
C PRO A 865 -22.38 -18.47 17.82
N ASN A 866 -22.04 -17.80 18.92
CA ASN A 866 -22.67 -16.54 19.27
C ASN A 866 -21.92 -15.32 18.73
N VAL A 867 -20.74 -15.50 18.13
CA VAL A 867 -19.93 -14.41 17.55
C VAL A 867 -19.46 -14.88 16.18
N ILE A 868 -20.32 -14.69 15.18
CA ILE A 868 -20.07 -15.29 13.87
C ILE A 868 -18.99 -14.52 13.11
N SER A 869 -19.21 -13.22 12.91
CA SER A 869 -18.29 -12.38 12.16
C SER A 869 -17.53 -11.44 13.09
N ASN A 870 -16.60 -10.67 12.53
CA ASN A 870 -15.74 -9.75 13.30
C ASN A 870 -16.60 -8.81 14.15
N PRO A 871 -16.54 -8.91 15.48
CA PRO A 871 -17.45 -8.14 16.34
C PRO A 871 -17.13 -6.65 16.37
N ALA A 872 -15.93 -6.26 15.95
CA ALA A 872 -15.50 -4.85 15.96
C ALA A 872 -15.51 -4.22 14.57
N ALA A 873 -15.93 -4.94 13.53
CA ALA A 873 -15.99 -4.37 12.19
C ALA A 873 -17.28 -3.59 12.03
N ARG A 874 -17.16 -2.36 11.54
CA ARG A 874 -18.31 -1.48 11.31
C ARG A 874 -19.10 -1.95 10.09
N ILE A 875 -20.43 -1.93 10.19
CA ILE A 875 -21.27 -2.16 9.04
C ILE A 875 -22.49 -1.23 9.16
N PHE A 876 -22.85 -0.58 8.04
CA PHE A 876 -24.01 0.30 8.01
C PHE A 876 -25.29 -0.51 7.83
N LYS A 877 -26.41 0.04 8.30
CA LYS A 877 -27.69 -0.67 8.30
C LYS A 877 -28.06 -1.20 6.92
N ASP A 878 -28.01 -0.34 5.90
CA ASP A 878 -28.39 -0.75 4.55
C ASP A 878 -27.47 -1.84 4.01
N ASP A 879 -26.20 -1.77 4.36
CA ASP A 879 -25.22 -2.74 3.90
C ASP A 879 -25.42 -4.08 4.61
N ALA A 880 -25.81 -4.06 5.88
CA ALA A 880 -26.18 -5.29 6.60
C ALA A 880 -27.39 -5.95 5.97
N GLU A 881 -28.37 -5.14 5.57
CA GLU A 881 -29.59 -5.65 4.90
C GLU A 881 -29.28 -6.21 3.51
N ALA A 882 -28.21 -5.72 2.89
CA ALA A 882 -27.78 -6.17 1.56
C ALA A 882 -26.90 -7.41 1.60
N LEU A 883 -26.60 -7.95 2.78
CA LEU A 883 -25.84 -9.19 2.87
C LEU A 883 -26.69 -10.36 2.40
N GLY A 884 -26.07 -11.30 1.69
CA GLY A 884 -26.74 -12.51 1.24
C GLY A 884 -26.50 -13.66 2.20
N LYS A 885 -27.36 -14.65 2.13
CA LYS A 885 -27.26 -15.86 2.94
C LYS A 885 -27.09 -17.08 2.05
N ALA A 886 -26.52 -18.14 2.63
CA ALA A 886 -26.16 -19.33 1.87
C ALA A 886 -27.34 -20.07 1.26
N ASP A 887 -28.56 -19.88 1.80
CA ASP A 887 -29.74 -20.54 1.24
C ASP A 887 -30.07 -20.02 -0.18
N LYS A 888 -29.80 -18.75 -0.45
CA LYS A 888 -30.02 -18.15 -1.78
C LYS A 888 -28.74 -17.98 -2.57
N PHE A 889 -27.61 -17.81 -1.90
CA PHE A 889 -26.30 -17.59 -2.53
C PHE A 889 -25.34 -18.62 -1.95
N PRO A 890 -25.37 -19.85 -2.48
CA PRO A 890 -24.69 -20.96 -1.80
C PRO A 890 -23.18 -21.07 -2.08
N TYR A 891 -22.63 -20.27 -2.98
CA TYR A 891 -21.24 -20.41 -3.39
C TYR A 891 -20.42 -19.22 -2.91
N VAL A 892 -19.12 -19.46 -2.67
CA VAL A 892 -18.20 -18.40 -2.26
C VAL A 892 -17.59 -17.78 -3.50
N GLY A 893 -17.65 -16.44 -3.58
CA GLY A 893 -16.94 -15.70 -4.61
C GLY A 893 -15.62 -15.16 -4.04
N THR A 894 -14.58 -15.22 -4.84
CA THR A 894 -13.30 -14.61 -4.49
C THR A 894 -12.73 -13.91 -5.72
N THR A 895 -12.30 -12.66 -5.55
CA THR A 895 -11.72 -11.90 -6.65
C THR A 895 -10.21 -12.14 -6.72
N TYR A 896 -9.66 -12.00 -7.92
CA TYR A 896 -8.22 -12.19 -8.08
C TYR A 896 -7.70 -11.46 -9.33
N ARG A 897 -6.38 -11.47 -9.50
CA ARG A 897 -5.67 -10.78 -10.57
C ARG A 897 -5.01 -11.77 -11.50
N LEU A 898 -4.89 -11.37 -12.76
CA LEU A 898 -4.27 -12.18 -13.82
C LEU A 898 -2.85 -11.71 -14.09
N THR A 899 -2.04 -12.58 -14.68
CA THR A 899 -0.68 -12.23 -15.07
C THR A 899 -0.67 -11.11 -16.12
N GLU A 900 -1.63 -11.16 -17.03
CA GLU A 900 -1.66 -10.29 -18.20
C GLU A 900 -2.30 -8.93 -17.95
N HIS A 901 -2.98 -8.76 -16.81
CA HIS A 901 -3.70 -7.53 -16.52
C HIS A 901 -3.31 -6.95 -15.17
N PHE A 902 -3.39 -5.64 -15.05
CA PHE A 902 -3.17 -4.91 -13.82
C PHE A 902 -4.42 -4.12 -13.47
N HIS A 903 -5.12 -4.53 -12.42
CA HIS A 903 -6.32 -3.88 -11.88
C HIS A 903 -7.26 -3.46 -13.02
N TYR A 904 -7.56 -2.15 -13.13
CA TYR A 904 -8.52 -1.63 -14.10
C TYR A 904 -7.83 -0.80 -15.19
N TRP A 905 -6.50 -0.92 -15.32
CA TRP A 905 -5.72 -0.05 -16.19
C TRP A 905 -5.32 -0.71 -17.51
N THR A 906 -4.91 -1.96 -17.49
CA THR A 906 -4.34 -2.59 -18.69
C THR A 906 -5.40 -2.98 -19.71
N LYS A 907 -6.68 -2.89 -19.36
CA LYS A 907 -7.73 -3.01 -20.39
C LYS A 907 -7.69 -1.87 -21.39
N HIS A 908 -6.89 -0.83 -21.11
CA HIS A 908 -6.65 0.28 -22.02
C HIS A 908 -5.40 0.09 -22.87
N ALA A 909 -4.63 -0.95 -22.65
CA ALA A 909 -3.40 -1.25 -23.38
C ALA A 909 -3.65 -2.38 -24.37
N LEU A 910 -3.38 -2.13 -25.65
CA LEU A 910 -3.76 -3.07 -26.72
C LEU A 910 -3.12 -4.44 -26.54
N LEU A 911 -1.83 -4.50 -26.19
CA LEU A 911 -1.16 -5.79 -25.99
C LEU A 911 -1.89 -6.63 -24.95
N ASN A 912 -2.22 -6.01 -23.83
CA ASN A 912 -2.86 -6.72 -22.72
C ASN A 912 -4.29 -7.12 -23.07
N ALA A 913 -4.98 -6.28 -23.84
CA ALA A 913 -6.33 -6.58 -24.33
C ALA A 913 -6.31 -7.77 -25.31
N ILE A 914 -5.24 -7.90 -26.09
CA ILE A 914 -5.09 -9.07 -26.99
C ILE A 914 -4.81 -10.33 -26.19
N LEU A 915 -3.95 -10.23 -25.18
CA LEU A 915 -3.55 -11.41 -24.39
C LEU A 915 -4.71 -11.97 -23.55
N GLN A 916 -5.56 -11.09 -22.99
CA GLN A 916 -6.73 -11.52 -22.23
C GLN A 916 -7.89 -10.58 -22.57
N PRO A 917 -8.60 -10.87 -23.66
CA PRO A 917 -9.53 -9.90 -24.22
C PRO A 917 -10.92 -9.87 -23.58
N GLU A 918 -11.33 -10.94 -22.88
CA GLU A 918 -12.74 -11.11 -22.54
C GLU A 918 -12.90 -11.58 -21.10
N GLN A 919 -13.90 -11.03 -20.43
CA GLN A 919 -14.21 -11.38 -19.05
C GLN A 919 -14.62 -12.85 -18.91
N PHE A 920 -14.16 -13.47 -17.83
CA PHE A 920 -14.52 -14.86 -17.52
C PHE A 920 -14.56 -15.03 -16.00
N VAL A 921 -15.14 -16.14 -15.56
CA VAL A 921 -15.06 -16.60 -14.17
C VAL A 921 -14.59 -18.05 -14.18
N GLU A 922 -13.85 -18.44 -13.14
CA GLU A 922 -13.35 -19.81 -13.01
C GLU A 922 -14.28 -20.60 -12.10
N ILE A 923 -14.70 -21.77 -12.54
CA ILE A 923 -15.61 -22.65 -11.82
C ILE A 923 -14.98 -24.03 -11.74
N GLY A 924 -14.94 -24.63 -10.56
CA GLY A 924 -14.40 -25.98 -10.40
C GLY A 924 -15.22 -27.02 -11.15
N GLU A 925 -14.56 -28.12 -11.55
CA GLU A 925 -15.21 -29.17 -12.35
C GLU A 925 -16.43 -29.75 -11.62
N SER A 926 -16.28 -30.06 -10.33
CA SER A 926 -17.37 -30.65 -9.56
C SER A 926 -18.59 -29.74 -9.53
N MET A 927 -18.36 -28.45 -9.27
CA MET A 927 -19.42 -27.46 -9.24
C MET A 927 -20.07 -27.30 -10.62
N ALA A 928 -19.24 -27.22 -11.67
CA ALA A 928 -19.74 -27.07 -13.04
C ALA A 928 -20.66 -28.25 -13.43
N ASN A 929 -20.24 -29.47 -13.06
CA ASN A 929 -21.04 -30.65 -13.35
C ASN A 929 -22.41 -30.59 -12.65
N LYS A 930 -22.41 -30.17 -11.39
CA LYS A 930 -23.68 -30.05 -10.65
C LYS A 930 -24.65 -29.06 -11.29
N LEU A 931 -24.09 -27.98 -11.87
CA LEU A 931 -24.88 -26.89 -12.44
C LEU A 931 -25.15 -27.04 -13.93
N GLY A 932 -24.60 -28.08 -14.58
CA GLY A 932 -24.76 -28.27 -16.00
C GLY A 932 -24.04 -27.25 -16.84
N ILE A 933 -22.90 -26.72 -16.34
CA ILE A 933 -22.13 -25.69 -17.00
C ILE A 933 -20.95 -26.34 -17.73
N ALA A 934 -20.80 -26.01 -19.00
CA ALA A 934 -19.68 -26.47 -19.82
C ALA A 934 -18.68 -25.34 -20.06
N GLN A 935 -17.45 -25.73 -20.40
CA GLN A 935 -16.42 -24.79 -20.77
C GLN A 935 -16.94 -23.81 -21.83
N GLY A 936 -16.83 -22.53 -21.59
CA GLY A 936 -17.21 -21.50 -22.55
C GLY A 936 -18.66 -21.04 -22.46
N ASP A 937 -19.48 -21.69 -21.66
CA ASP A 937 -20.87 -21.24 -21.45
C ASP A 937 -20.87 -19.85 -20.85
N THR A 938 -21.89 -19.08 -21.17
CA THR A 938 -22.16 -17.83 -20.45
C THR A 938 -22.89 -18.14 -19.17
N VAL A 939 -22.40 -17.60 -18.06
CA VAL A 939 -23.04 -17.77 -16.77
C VAL A 939 -23.37 -16.40 -16.18
N LYS A 940 -24.43 -16.39 -15.37
CA LYS A 940 -24.78 -15.23 -14.55
C LYS A 940 -24.38 -15.53 -13.13
N VAL A 941 -23.53 -14.65 -12.59
CA VAL A 941 -23.09 -14.72 -11.20
C VAL A 941 -23.77 -13.58 -10.46
N SER A 942 -24.51 -13.89 -9.43
CA SER A 942 -25.28 -12.86 -8.69
C SER A 942 -24.97 -12.91 -7.20
N SER A 943 -24.96 -11.75 -6.58
CA SER A 943 -24.94 -11.61 -5.13
C SER A 943 -26.21 -10.87 -4.72
N ASN A 944 -26.36 -10.62 -3.44
CA ASN A 944 -27.55 -9.89 -2.99
C ASN A 944 -27.50 -8.40 -3.39
N ARG A 945 -26.46 -7.98 -4.11
CA ARG A 945 -26.26 -6.58 -4.52
C ARG A 945 -26.38 -6.36 -6.01
N GLY A 946 -26.24 -7.43 -6.80
CA GLY A 946 -26.32 -7.30 -8.25
C GLY A 946 -25.74 -8.53 -8.93
N TYR A 947 -25.46 -8.41 -10.23
CA TYR A 947 -24.99 -9.56 -10.99
C TYR A 947 -23.98 -9.14 -12.05
N ILE A 948 -23.22 -10.15 -12.49
CA ILE A 948 -22.39 -10.05 -13.69
C ILE A 948 -22.69 -11.23 -14.60
N LYS A 949 -22.37 -11.10 -15.88
CA LYS A 949 -22.41 -12.21 -16.83
C LYS A 949 -21.03 -12.37 -17.44
N ALA A 950 -20.56 -13.58 -17.59
CA ALA A 950 -19.21 -13.83 -18.09
C ALA A 950 -19.10 -15.25 -18.61
N LYS A 951 -18.06 -15.51 -19.39
CA LYS A 951 -17.76 -16.87 -19.85
C LYS A 951 -17.27 -17.70 -18.68
N ALA A 952 -17.63 -18.98 -18.66
CA ALA A 952 -17.19 -19.92 -17.65
C ALA A 952 -15.90 -20.61 -18.12
N VAL A 953 -14.88 -20.57 -17.26
CA VAL A 953 -13.69 -21.41 -17.42
C VAL A 953 -13.81 -22.52 -16.39
N VAL A 954 -14.04 -23.74 -16.86
CA VAL A 954 -14.19 -24.91 -15.98
C VAL A 954 -12.78 -25.42 -15.68
N THR A 955 -12.42 -25.58 -14.41
CA THR A 955 -11.03 -25.77 -14.03
C THR A 955 -10.86 -26.79 -12.91
N LYS A 956 -9.71 -27.44 -12.89
CA LYS A 956 -9.26 -28.26 -11.76
C LYS A 956 -8.58 -27.42 -10.67
N ARG A 957 -8.37 -26.14 -10.92
CA ARG A 957 -7.61 -25.30 -9.99
C ARG A 957 -8.36 -24.94 -8.73
N ILE A 958 -9.68 -25.09 -8.72
CA ILE A 958 -10.50 -24.79 -7.55
C ILE A 958 -11.23 -26.05 -7.14
N ARG A 959 -10.94 -26.52 -5.94
CA ARG A 959 -11.55 -27.75 -5.42
C ARG A 959 -12.74 -27.43 -4.53
N THR A 960 -13.66 -28.37 -4.43
CA THR A 960 -14.66 -28.37 -3.38
C THR A 960 -13.95 -28.74 -2.07
N LEU A 961 -14.13 -27.92 -1.03
CA LEU A 961 -13.55 -28.19 0.29
C LEU A 961 -14.68 -28.53 1.26
N LYS A 962 -14.37 -29.35 2.26
CA LYS A 962 -15.33 -29.70 3.29
C LYS A 962 -15.00 -28.94 4.58
N ALA A 963 -15.92 -28.12 5.05
CA ALA A 963 -15.74 -27.35 6.27
C ALA A 963 -17.00 -27.43 7.10
N ASN A 964 -16.87 -27.75 8.38
CA ASN A 964 -17.98 -27.90 9.32
C ASN A 964 -19.04 -28.87 8.77
N GLY A 965 -18.58 -29.92 8.10
CA GLY A 965 -19.48 -30.95 7.55
C GLY A 965 -20.16 -30.56 6.24
N LYS A 966 -19.91 -29.39 5.69
CA LYS A 966 -20.53 -28.91 4.45
C LYS A 966 -19.51 -28.87 3.31
N ASP A 967 -19.98 -29.17 2.11
CA ASP A 967 -19.15 -28.98 0.90
C ASP A 967 -19.22 -27.50 0.50
N ILE A 968 -18.05 -26.89 0.35
CA ILE A 968 -17.94 -25.49 0.00
C ILE A 968 -17.33 -25.38 -1.38
N ASP A 969 -18.09 -24.78 -2.30
CA ASP A 969 -17.62 -24.48 -3.66
C ASP A 969 -17.30 -22.99 -3.77
N THR A 970 -16.18 -22.71 -4.39
CA THR A 970 -15.69 -21.33 -4.56
C THR A 970 -15.53 -21.06 -6.06
N ILE A 971 -15.90 -19.84 -6.48
CA ILE A 971 -15.62 -19.40 -7.85
C ILE A 971 -14.60 -18.27 -7.84
N GLY A 972 -13.76 -18.24 -8.87
CA GLY A 972 -12.75 -17.20 -9.03
C GLY A 972 -13.22 -16.13 -10.00
N ILE A 973 -13.08 -14.86 -9.62
CA ILE A 973 -13.61 -13.75 -10.40
C ILE A 973 -12.49 -12.75 -10.67
N PRO A 974 -11.90 -12.77 -11.88
CA PRO A 974 -10.91 -11.73 -12.22
C PRO A 974 -11.55 -10.35 -12.30
N ILE A 975 -10.81 -9.33 -11.90
CA ILE A 975 -11.40 -8.00 -11.71
C ILE A 975 -11.25 -7.03 -12.88
N HIS A 976 -10.59 -7.41 -13.96
CA HIS A 976 -9.93 -6.46 -14.87
C HIS A 976 -10.83 -5.79 -15.92
N TRP A 977 -12.11 -6.06 -15.95
CA TRP A 977 -12.98 -5.56 -17.00
C TRP A 977 -13.95 -4.49 -16.49
N GLY A 978 -14.51 -3.75 -17.43
CA GLY A 978 -15.48 -2.72 -17.19
C GLY A 978 -16.04 -2.23 -18.50
N TYR A 979 -16.76 -1.09 -18.45
CA TYR A 979 -17.39 -0.58 -19.67
C TYR A 979 -16.56 0.48 -20.41
N GLU A 980 -15.33 0.73 -19.95
CA GLU A 980 -14.38 1.60 -20.66
C GLU A 980 -13.13 0.80 -21.02
N GLY A 981 -12.40 1.23 -22.02
CA GLY A 981 -11.15 0.61 -22.41
C GLY A 981 -11.19 0.07 -23.84
N VAL A 982 -10.07 -0.54 -24.25
CA VAL A 982 -9.95 -1.13 -25.60
C VAL A 982 -10.21 -2.65 -25.59
N ALA A 983 -10.18 -3.27 -24.42
CA ALA A 983 -10.56 -4.68 -24.29
C ALA A 983 -12.07 -4.81 -24.49
N LYS A 984 -12.54 -6.03 -24.74
CA LYS A 984 -13.97 -6.27 -24.84
C LYS A 984 -14.66 -5.81 -23.55
N LYS A 985 -15.72 -5.06 -23.68
CA LYS A 985 -16.41 -4.53 -22.50
C LYS A 985 -17.01 -5.64 -21.66
N GLY A 986 -17.00 -5.43 -20.35
CA GLY A 986 -17.51 -6.43 -19.41
C GLY A 986 -18.09 -5.77 -18.18
N PHE A 987 -18.60 -6.59 -17.29
CA PHE A 987 -19.17 -6.13 -16.03
C PHE A 987 -18.07 -5.79 -15.04
N ILE A 988 -18.34 -4.83 -14.18
CA ILE A 988 -17.45 -4.54 -13.05
C ILE A 988 -17.67 -5.62 -12.01
N ALA A 989 -16.60 -6.37 -11.68
CA ALA A 989 -16.68 -7.47 -10.73
C ALA A 989 -17.19 -7.03 -9.36
N ASN A 990 -16.88 -5.81 -8.96
CA ASN A 990 -17.28 -5.28 -7.66
C ASN A 990 -18.77 -4.93 -7.58
N THR A 991 -19.54 -5.18 -8.63
CA THR A 991 -21.00 -5.23 -8.51
C THR A 991 -21.41 -6.26 -7.46
N LEU A 992 -20.62 -7.30 -7.29
CA LEU A 992 -20.95 -8.44 -6.43
C LEU A 992 -20.56 -8.26 -4.96
N THR A 993 -19.58 -7.39 -4.66
CA THR A 993 -18.91 -7.41 -3.36
C THR A 993 -19.66 -6.62 -2.29
N PRO A 994 -19.56 -7.04 -1.01
CA PRO A 994 -20.27 -6.35 0.07
C PRO A 994 -19.55 -5.08 0.52
N PHE A 995 -20.35 -4.12 1.00
CA PHE A 995 -19.85 -2.83 1.44
C PHE A 995 -19.51 -2.88 2.93
N VAL A 996 -18.46 -3.64 3.25
CA VAL A 996 -18.02 -3.85 4.62
C VAL A 996 -16.52 -4.13 4.57
N GLY A 997 -15.81 -3.78 5.63
CA GLY A 997 -14.36 -3.89 5.63
C GLY A 997 -13.76 -4.38 6.94
N ASP A 998 -12.44 -4.39 6.94
CA ASP A 998 -11.61 -4.72 8.10
C ASP A 998 -11.91 -3.76 9.27
N ALA A 999 -11.89 -4.29 10.48
CA ALA A 999 -12.22 -3.51 11.68
C ALA A 999 -11.29 -2.33 11.92
N ASN A 1000 -10.03 -2.44 11.50
CA ASN A 1000 -9.02 -1.42 11.78
C ASN A 1000 -8.92 -0.36 10.69
N THR A 1001 -9.17 -0.73 9.44
CA THR A 1001 -8.87 0.13 8.30
C THR A 1001 -10.05 0.36 7.37
N GLN A 1002 -11.11 -0.44 7.53
CA GLN A 1002 -12.27 -0.42 6.63
C GLN A 1002 -11.91 -0.82 5.19
N THR A 1003 -10.81 -1.56 5.01
CA THR A 1003 -10.45 -2.13 3.71
C THR A 1003 -11.50 -3.18 3.35
N PRO A 1004 -12.13 -3.09 2.16
CA PRO A 1004 -13.30 -3.91 1.88
C PRO A 1004 -13.03 -5.41 1.77
N GLU A 1005 -14.07 -6.19 2.05
CA GLU A 1005 -14.07 -7.65 1.95
C GLU A 1005 -14.27 -8.05 0.49
N PHE A 1006 -13.17 -8.23 -0.24
CA PHE A 1006 -13.23 -8.60 -1.66
C PHE A 1006 -12.95 -10.08 -1.91
N LYS A 1007 -12.60 -10.83 -0.87
CA LYS A 1007 -12.08 -12.18 -1.07
C LYS A 1007 -12.99 -13.29 -0.58
N SER A 1008 -14.09 -12.97 0.10
CA SER A 1008 -15.03 -13.98 0.54
C SER A 1008 -16.42 -13.37 0.68
N PHE A 1009 -17.28 -13.68 -0.27
CA PHE A 1009 -18.66 -13.20 -0.29
C PHE A 1009 -19.51 -14.27 -0.97
N LEU A 1010 -20.82 -14.18 -0.84
CA LEU A 1010 -21.68 -15.25 -1.34
C LEU A 1010 -22.34 -14.88 -2.66
N VAL A 1011 -22.38 -15.84 -3.56
CA VAL A 1011 -22.98 -15.69 -4.89
C VAL A 1011 -23.80 -16.89 -5.25
N ASN A 1012 -24.68 -16.70 -6.23
CA ASN A 1012 -25.31 -17.79 -6.95
C ASN A 1012 -24.77 -17.80 -8.38
N VAL A 1013 -24.79 -18.94 -9.02
CA VAL A 1013 -24.29 -19.10 -10.39
C VAL A 1013 -25.32 -19.89 -11.17
N GLU A 1014 -25.67 -19.40 -12.36
CA GLU A 1014 -26.59 -20.13 -13.22
C GLU A 1014 -26.21 -19.92 -14.68
N LYS A 1015 -26.48 -20.94 -15.49
CA LYS A 1015 -26.23 -20.88 -16.93
C LYS A 1015 -27.26 -19.94 -17.56
N VAL A 1016 -26.82 -19.07 -18.49
CA VAL A 1016 -27.69 -18.14 -19.21
C VAL A 1016 -28.11 -18.72 -20.53
#